data_71a8c8883258af8a22b9148166b2a3cc
#
_entry.id   71a8c8883258af8a22b9148166b2a3cc
#
_cell.length_a   1.000
_cell.length_b   1.000
_cell.length_c   1.000
_cell.angle_alpha   90.00
_cell.angle_beta   90.00
_cell.angle_gamma   90.00
#
_symmetry.space_group_name_H-M   'P 1'
#
loop_
_entity.id
_entity.type
_entity.pdbx_description
1 polymer ?
#
loop_
_entity_poly.entity_id
_entity_poly.type
_entity_poly.pdbx_seq_one_letter_code
_entity_poly.pdbx_strand_id
1 'polypeptide(L)'
;MSNKPTVAISADFLTAYAALPRQKQGKVTEFFNKFRNDPTHPGINFEKINEGIDKNICSVRIDDTYRGIIVREPESNVYILLWVDHHDEAYAWAKRKKCSINKLTGSVQIFDVQEVIEEQSTIDEPALFAGISDDVFEKIGLPEEQLPMIKAIKTLEGLRSLKAAIPEDAFEGLEWLGNGFTVDEVLSTLYPETEHVDVKDNDFAAALQTDASKKSFVIVDGEEELQAIMQEPLEKWRIFLHPTQRKVVGKKFNGPARVLGGAGTGKTVVAMHRAKMLASNLNSEGKILFTTYTKNLAEDIKDNLRKICSAEEMKRIDIINLDAWVSNFLRRQGYEYQIVYDEEVDKAWRDAIAIAGGDLSFVENFYKDEWVKVVQAQEVYDKVAYCKAPRIGRGVRLDRKIRMQIWDVFDEYQNIMNEKLQRDVETAMYECRKILENKKLTGQYTSIIVDEGQDLSPSAYRLLRSLAGEEHENDIFIVGDSHQRIYRNKAVLSKCGINVRGRSSYLRINYRTTEEIRKFAFGLLNGVSFDDLDEDYDNGKGCQSLTHGDKPEIKEFATPEEELDFLVTKIKDMEANGIEQKNICIVARTHKLLDNYIAGLQRAGIKSFEIKANKTDDRSFDGVRIATMHRVKGLEFDHVFAVAVNKKVLPFGTRADFEDDISLEEFRTGEKCLLYVALTRARKSACVTCYGGLSELIV
;
A
#
# COMPACT_ATOMS: atom_id res chain seq x y z
N MET A 1 22.04 33.36 -24.26
CA MET A 1 21.00 32.51 -23.65
C MET A 1 20.75 33.10 -22.28
N SER A 2 19.53 33.55 -21.96
CA SER A 2 19.22 34.14 -20.66
C SER A 2 19.34 33.01 -19.62
N ASN A 3 20.30 33.19 -18.72
CA ASN A 3 20.58 32.22 -17.64
C ASN A 3 19.44 32.35 -16.58
N LYS A 4 18.29 31.72 -16.83
CA LYS A 4 17.23 31.72 -15.83
C LYS A 4 17.73 31.01 -14.57
N PRO A 5 17.45 31.55 -13.37
CA PRO A 5 17.82 30.91 -12.14
C PRO A 5 17.10 29.58 -11.97
N THR A 6 17.80 28.58 -11.49
CA THR A 6 17.19 27.30 -11.09
C THR A 6 16.71 27.43 -9.65
N VAL A 7 15.43 27.23 -9.43
CA VAL A 7 14.83 27.28 -8.09
C VAL A 7 14.32 25.90 -7.72
N ALA A 8 14.80 25.38 -6.60
CA ALA A 8 14.35 24.10 -6.05
C ALA A 8 13.73 24.30 -4.65
N ILE A 9 12.82 23.41 -4.28
CA ILE A 9 12.13 23.44 -2.99
C ILE A 9 12.40 22.11 -2.29
N SER A 10 12.80 22.14 -1.02
CA SER A 10 12.96 20.94 -0.22
C SER A 10 11.61 20.43 0.30
N ALA A 11 11.53 19.14 0.60
CA ALA A 11 10.37 18.53 1.27
C ALA A 11 10.09 19.17 2.64
N ASP A 12 11.14 19.54 3.37
CA ASP A 12 11.06 20.23 4.67
C ASP A 12 10.41 21.60 4.55
N PHE A 13 10.74 22.37 3.50
CA PHE A 13 10.09 23.66 3.24
C PHE A 13 8.60 23.51 3.02
N LEU A 14 8.19 22.51 2.25
CA LEU A 14 6.77 22.26 1.98
C LEU A 14 6.02 21.84 3.25
N THR A 15 6.66 21.06 4.11
CA THR A 15 6.11 20.67 5.41
C THR A 15 5.92 21.89 6.31
N ALA A 16 6.94 22.74 6.42
CA ALA A 16 6.87 23.98 7.17
C ALA A 16 5.80 24.95 6.62
N TYR A 17 5.76 25.13 5.30
CA TYR A 17 4.74 25.93 4.61
C TYR A 17 3.32 25.46 4.89
N ALA A 18 3.06 24.15 4.83
CA ALA A 18 1.74 23.58 5.10
C ALA A 18 1.28 23.80 6.55
N ALA A 19 2.21 23.92 7.49
CA ALA A 19 1.92 24.23 8.89
C ALA A 19 1.58 25.70 9.16
N LEU A 20 1.86 26.61 8.20
CA LEU A 20 1.60 28.04 8.37
C LEU A 20 0.10 28.36 8.33
N PRO A 21 -0.36 29.42 9.05
CA PRO A 21 -1.70 29.95 8.88
C PRO A 21 -1.98 30.37 7.43
N ARG A 22 -3.20 30.16 6.91
CA ARG A 22 -3.58 30.43 5.51
C ARG A 22 -3.21 31.83 5.01
N GLN A 23 -3.36 32.85 5.85
CA GLN A 23 -2.97 34.24 5.50
C GLN A 23 -1.46 34.34 5.26
N LYS A 24 -0.64 33.60 5.97
CA LYS A 24 0.83 33.58 5.83
C LYS A 24 1.26 32.75 4.64
N GLN A 25 0.56 31.65 4.34
CA GLN A 25 0.80 30.87 3.12
C GLN A 25 0.67 31.75 1.87
N GLY A 26 -0.34 32.64 1.80
CA GLY A 26 -0.50 33.59 0.71
C GLY A 26 0.70 34.56 0.56
N LYS A 27 1.29 35.02 1.67
CA LYS A 27 2.49 35.87 1.66
C LYS A 27 3.73 35.12 1.17
N VAL A 28 3.91 33.88 1.58
CA VAL A 28 4.99 33.02 1.10
C VAL A 28 4.86 32.78 -0.40
N THR A 29 3.67 32.50 -0.90
CA THR A 29 3.41 32.31 -2.34
C THR A 29 3.70 33.59 -3.14
N GLU A 30 3.27 34.77 -2.64
CA GLU A 30 3.55 36.05 -3.27
C GLU A 30 5.06 36.34 -3.31
N PHE A 31 5.77 36.10 -2.21
CA PHE A 31 7.22 36.19 -2.14
C PHE A 31 7.88 35.28 -3.17
N PHE A 32 7.43 34.05 -3.24
CA PHE A 32 8.01 33.02 -4.11
C PHE A 32 7.88 33.39 -5.60
N ASN A 33 6.76 33.92 -6.01
CA ASN A 33 6.54 34.39 -7.39
C ASN A 33 7.50 35.55 -7.75
N LYS A 34 7.75 36.46 -6.82
CA LYS A 34 8.75 37.54 -7.00
C LYS A 34 10.16 36.96 -7.09
N PHE A 35 10.51 36.07 -6.17
CA PHE A 35 11.82 35.46 -6.05
C PHE A 35 12.23 34.70 -7.31
N ARG A 36 11.32 33.92 -7.87
CA ARG A 36 11.57 33.12 -9.06
C ARG A 36 11.77 33.98 -10.32
N ASN A 37 11.00 35.06 -10.45
CA ASN A 37 11.09 35.92 -11.61
C ASN A 37 12.42 36.73 -11.63
N ASP A 38 12.85 37.16 -10.48
CA ASP A 38 14.14 37.87 -10.29
C ASP A 38 14.63 37.66 -8.85
N PRO A 39 15.46 36.61 -8.58
CA PRO A 39 16.06 36.41 -7.26
C PRO A 39 16.95 37.54 -6.80
N THR A 40 17.41 38.41 -7.75
CA THR A 40 18.28 39.56 -7.46
C THR A 40 17.51 40.85 -7.26
N HIS A 41 16.17 40.81 -7.33
CA HIS A 41 15.33 41.99 -7.16
C HIS A 41 15.61 42.72 -5.84
N PRO A 42 15.76 44.07 -5.87
CA PRO A 42 16.12 44.88 -4.69
C PRO A 42 15.18 44.70 -3.47
N GLY A 43 13.95 44.22 -3.70
CA GLY A 43 12.99 43.90 -2.62
C GLY A 43 13.20 42.54 -1.94
N ILE A 44 14.19 41.76 -2.41
CA ILE A 44 14.57 40.48 -1.80
C ILE A 44 15.84 40.74 -0.99
N ASN A 45 15.63 40.93 0.31
CA ASN A 45 16.76 41.12 1.24
C ASN A 45 17.28 39.76 1.69
N PHE A 46 18.49 39.42 1.21
CA PHE A 46 19.26 38.30 1.73
C PHE A 46 19.98 38.73 3.00
N GLU A 47 19.68 38.10 4.11
CA GLU A 47 20.34 38.32 5.38
C GLU A 47 21.23 37.11 5.73
N LYS A 48 22.50 37.37 6.07
CA LYS A 48 23.40 36.29 6.54
C LYS A 48 22.93 35.80 7.91
N ILE A 49 23.02 34.50 8.12
CA ILE A 49 22.75 33.91 9.41
C ILE A 49 23.98 34.04 10.29
N ASN A 50 23.87 34.87 11.32
CA ASN A 50 24.94 35.04 12.28
C ASN A 50 25.19 33.73 13.03
N GLU A 51 26.47 33.31 13.14
CA GLU A 51 26.88 32.04 13.75
C GLU A 51 26.38 30.78 13.01
N GLY A 52 25.92 30.92 11.75
CA GLY A 52 25.57 29.77 10.90
C GLY A 52 26.83 29.02 10.46
N ILE A 53 26.76 27.69 10.46
CA ILE A 53 27.86 26.80 10.08
C ILE A 53 28.11 26.89 8.57
N ASP A 54 27.07 26.97 7.78
CA ASP A 54 27.14 27.07 6.32
C ASP A 54 26.95 28.51 5.84
N LYS A 55 27.94 29.02 5.15
CA LYS A 55 27.91 30.41 4.64
C LYS A 55 27.01 30.61 3.43
N ASN A 56 26.63 29.53 2.76
CA ASN A 56 25.72 29.54 1.61
C ASN A 56 24.24 29.53 2.05
N ILE A 57 23.97 29.21 3.32
CA ILE A 57 22.65 29.32 3.90
C ILE A 57 22.40 30.75 4.35
N CYS A 58 21.33 31.34 3.84
CA CYS A 58 20.91 32.69 4.19
C CYS A 58 19.38 32.74 4.44
N SER A 59 18.94 33.79 5.10
CA SER A 59 17.52 34.05 5.25
C SER A 59 17.02 35.08 4.24
N VAL A 60 15.75 35.00 3.90
CA VAL A 60 15.01 35.97 3.08
C VAL A 60 13.77 36.42 3.82
N ARG A 61 13.48 37.72 3.75
CA ARG A 61 12.32 38.31 4.43
C ARG A 61 11.03 37.99 3.67
N ILE A 62 10.12 37.25 4.30
CA ILE A 62 8.77 37.00 3.77
C ILE A 62 7.85 38.17 4.14
N ASP A 63 7.79 38.47 5.43
CA ASP A 63 7.09 39.64 6.01
C ASP A 63 7.83 40.11 7.29
N ASP A 64 7.16 40.90 8.13
CA ASP A 64 7.78 41.43 9.35
C ASP A 64 8.11 40.36 10.39
N THR A 65 7.44 39.21 10.36
CA THR A 65 7.56 38.15 11.36
C THR A 65 8.12 36.85 10.82
N TYR A 66 8.00 36.55 9.51
CA TYR A 66 8.39 35.28 8.90
C TYR A 66 9.63 35.42 8.03
N ARG A 67 10.49 34.40 8.08
CA ARG A 67 11.68 34.25 7.26
C ARG A 67 11.65 32.94 6.51
N GLY A 68 12.10 32.99 5.25
CA GLY A 68 12.46 31.82 4.48
C GLY A 68 13.95 31.56 4.60
N ILE A 69 14.34 30.29 4.71
CA ILE A 69 15.74 29.86 4.71
C ILE A 69 16.05 29.25 3.36
N ILE A 70 17.14 29.71 2.73
CA ILE A 70 17.55 29.27 1.41
C ILE A 70 19.03 28.98 1.35
N VAL A 71 19.42 28.06 0.48
CA VAL A 71 20.82 27.97 -0.02
C VAL A 71 20.92 28.83 -1.26
N ARG A 72 21.95 29.67 -1.30
CA ARG A 72 22.31 30.46 -2.44
C ARG A 72 23.70 30.06 -2.93
N GLU A 73 23.75 29.47 -4.12
CA GLU A 73 25.00 29.17 -4.80
C GLU A 73 25.26 30.19 -5.92
N PRO A 74 26.14 31.17 -5.69
CA PRO A 74 26.31 32.28 -6.61
C PRO A 74 26.86 31.88 -7.98
N GLU A 75 27.71 30.84 -8.03
CA GLU A 75 28.41 30.44 -9.26
C GLU A 75 27.50 29.68 -10.22
N SER A 76 26.57 28.87 -9.70
CA SER A 76 25.65 28.04 -10.49
C SER A 76 24.27 28.66 -10.73
N ASN A 77 24.00 29.86 -10.18
CA ASN A 77 22.68 30.52 -10.23
C ASN A 77 21.53 29.60 -9.74
N VAL A 78 21.82 28.80 -8.70
CA VAL A 78 20.88 27.87 -8.06
C VAL A 78 20.44 28.42 -6.72
N TYR A 79 19.15 28.30 -6.45
CA TYR A 79 18.51 28.67 -5.19
C TYR A 79 17.67 27.51 -4.69
N ILE A 80 17.90 27.08 -3.44
CA ILE A 80 17.16 25.98 -2.84
C ILE A 80 16.43 26.49 -1.59
N LEU A 81 15.11 26.43 -1.57
CA LEU A 81 14.30 26.79 -0.40
C LEU A 81 14.28 25.61 0.56
N LEU A 82 14.70 25.85 1.81
CA LEU A 82 14.91 24.83 2.81
C LEU A 82 13.85 24.82 3.90
N TRP A 83 13.45 26.00 4.42
CA TRP A 83 12.56 26.14 5.56
C TRP A 83 11.83 27.47 5.55
N VAL A 84 10.68 27.58 6.22
CA VAL A 84 9.97 28.82 6.44
C VAL A 84 9.29 28.80 7.81
N ASP A 85 9.58 29.84 8.64
CA ASP A 85 9.03 29.94 9.97
C ASP A 85 9.11 31.38 10.51
N HIS A 86 8.68 31.59 11.76
CA HIS A 86 8.97 32.79 12.51
C HIS A 86 10.48 33.09 12.54
N HIS A 87 10.82 34.37 12.58
CA HIS A 87 12.22 34.82 12.51
C HIS A 87 13.16 34.00 13.43
N ASP A 88 12.85 33.90 14.70
CA ASP A 88 13.75 33.25 15.69
C ASP A 88 13.86 31.74 15.46
N GLU A 89 12.75 31.07 15.15
CA GLU A 89 12.68 29.64 14.84
C GLU A 89 13.42 29.30 13.55
N ALA A 90 13.22 30.11 12.50
CA ALA A 90 13.91 29.94 11.23
C ALA A 90 15.43 30.08 11.37
N TYR A 91 15.90 31.06 12.16
CA TYR A 91 17.33 31.24 12.45
C TYR A 91 17.88 30.10 13.32
N ALA A 92 17.15 29.64 14.35
CA ALA A 92 17.57 28.51 15.17
C ALA A 92 17.71 27.22 14.34
N TRP A 93 16.77 27.00 13.40
CA TRP A 93 16.83 25.86 12.46
C TRP A 93 18.08 25.95 11.58
N ALA A 94 18.34 27.11 10.99
CA ALA A 94 19.38 27.30 9.98
C ALA A 94 20.81 27.30 10.56
N LYS A 95 21.00 27.73 11.81
CA LYS A 95 22.33 27.78 12.46
C LYS A 95 23.06 26.44 12.46
N ARG A 96 22.33 25.34 12.54
CA ARG A 96 22.87 23.97 12.69
C ARG A 96 23.01 23.23 11.36
N LYS A 97 22.40 23.76 10.28
CA LYS A 97 22.32 23.09 8.98
C LYS A 97 23.53 23.32 8.11
N LYS A 98 23.93 22.27 7.39
CA LYS A 98 24.92 22.31 6.33
C LYS A 98 24.31 21.71 5.06
N CYS A 99 24.60 22.33 3.93
CA CYS A 99 24.20 21.83 2.61
C CYS A 99 25.47 21.47 1.82
N SER A 100 25.53 20.26 1.29
CA SER A 100 26.67 19.82 0.49
C SER A 100 26.23 18.87 -0.62
N ILE A 101 27.11 18.61 -1.58
CA ILE A 101 26.92 17.58 -2.59
C ILE A 101 27.65 16.32 -2.13
N ASN A 102 26.97 15.20 -2.12
CA ASN A 102 27.59 13.92 -1.85
C ASN A 102 28.52 13.52 -3.00
N LYS A 103 29.77 13.23 -2.70
CA LYS A 103 30.81 12.93 -3.71
C LYS A 103 30.58 11.63 -4.48
N LEU A 104 29.88 10.67 -3.88
CA LEU A 104 29.63 9.35 -4.49
C LEU A 104 28.30 9.30 -5.25
N THR A 105 27.24 9.87 -4.66
CA THR A 105 25.91 9.84 -5.28
C THR A 105 25.63 11.06 -6.16
N GLY A 106 26.47 12.11 -6.05
CA GLY A 106 26.26 13.39 -6.69
C GLY A 106 25.01 14.14 -6.20
N SER A 107 24.38 13.69 -5.11
CA SER A 107 23.12 14.26 -4.59
C SER A 107 23.36 15.45 -3.67
N VAL A 108 22.40 16.39 -3.66
CA VAL A 108 22.34 17.47 -2.67
C VAL A 108 21.86 16.90 -1.35
N GLN A 109 22.61 17.15 -0.27
CA GLN A 109 22.30 16.72 1.09
C GLN A 109 22.18 17.90 2.03
N ILE A 110 21.23 17.84 2.97
CA ILE A 110 21.05 18.80 4.07
C ILE A 110 21.10 18.03 5.37
N PHE A 111 21.94 18.43 6.29
CA PHE A 111 22.11 17.73 7.57
C PHE A 111 22.51 18.68 8.69
N ASP A 112 22.32 18.23 9.94
CA ASP A 112 22.76 18.94 11.13
C ASP A 112 24.22 18.60 11.44
N VAL A 113 25.01 19.64 11.72
CA VAL A 113 26.33 19.47 12.32
C VAL A 113 26.17 19.67 13.82
N GLN A 114 26.10 18.57 14.58
CA GLN A 114 26.01 18.60 16.04
C GLN A 114 27.34 18.21 16.68
N GLU A 115 27.67 18.83 17.81
CA GLU A 115 28.71 18.31 18.72
C GLU A 115 28.20 17.02 19.37
N VAL A 116 29.10 16.04 19.53
CA VAL A 116 28.80 14.74 20.11
C VAL A 116 28.34 14.94 21.57
N ILE A 117 27.07 14.73 21.83
CA ILE A 117 26.56 14.60 23.19
C ILE A 117 26.80 13.12 23.59
N GLU A 118 27.77 12.87 24.44
CA GLU A 118 27.96 11.55 25.08
C GLU A 118 26.71 11.24 25.91
N GLU A 119 25.82 10.38 25.37
CA GLU A 119 24.82 9.74 26.22
C GLU A 119 25.53 8.86 27.26
N GLN A 120 25.44 9.23 28.52
CA GLN A 120 25.85 8.41 29.64
C GLN A 120 24.93 7.20 29.79
N SER A 121 25.07 6.22 28.90
CA SER A 121 24.40 4.93 29.05
C SER A 121 25.25 4.02 29.96
N THR A 122 24.66 3.59 31.05
CA THR A 122 25.26 2.68 32.06
C THR A 122 25.26 1.20 31.61
N ILE A 123 25.07 0.91 30.33
CA ILE A 123 25.00 -0.46 29.78
C ILE A 123 26.17 -0.67 28.83
N ASP A 124 26.93 -1.74 29.10
CA ASP A 124 28.12 -2.14 28.33
C ASP A 124 27.70 -2.93 27.05
N GLU A 125 26.83 -2.33 26.24
CA GLU A 125 26.43 -2.89 24.97
C GLU A 125 27.36 -2.43 23.84
N PRO A 126 27.72 -3.32 22.88
CA PRO A 126 28.53 -2.94 21.73
C PRO A 126 27.78 -1.89 20.88
N ALA A 127 28.55 -1.03 20.22
CA ALA A 127 27.96 -0.06 19.29
C ALA A 127 27.11 -0.75 18.21
N LEU A 128 25.99 -0.15 17.83
CA LEU A 128 25.03 -0.71 16.86
C LEU A 128 25.67 -1.09 15.53
N PHE A 129 26.69 -0.34 15.11
CA PHE A 129 27.41 -0.51 13.87
C PHE A 129 28.83 -1.08 14.09
N ALA A 130 29.06 -1.79 15.21
CA ALA A 130 30.35 -2.43 15.47
C ALA A 130 30.69 -3.44 14.36
N GLY A 131 31.88 -3.27 13.77
CA GLY A 131 32.35 -4.13 12.69
C GLY A 131 31.99 -3.68 11.26
N ILE A 132 31.29 -2.56 11.10
CA ILE A 132 31.07 -1.94 9.78
C ILE A 132 32.24 -1.01 9.48
N SER A 133 32.84 -1.16 8.28
CA SER A 133 33.99 -0.36 7.85
C SER A 133 33.58 1.05 7.39
N ASP A 134 34.49 1.99 7.46
CA ASP A 134 34.24 3.41 7.16
C ASP A 134 33.83 3.64 5.70
N ASP A 135 34.35 2.83 4.78
CA ASP A 135 33.99 2.87 3.36
C ASP A 135 32.52 2.52 3.12
N VAL A 136 31.88 1.76 3.97
CA VAL A 136 30.44 1.46 3.88
C VAL A 136 29.62 2.71 4.21
N PHE A 137 30.00 3.44 5.26
CA PHE A 137 29.32 4.69 5.63
C PHE A 137 29.47 5.76 4.53
N GLU A 138 30.63 5.83 3.92
CA GLU A 138 30.85 6.72 2.76
C GLU A 138 29.95 6.30 1.59
N LYS A 139 29.88 5.01 1.25
CA LYS A 139 29.03 4.47 0.15
C LYS A 139 27.53 4.69 0.38
N ILE A 140 27.06 4.69 1.60
CA ILE A 140 25.67 5.03 1.90
C ILE A 140 25.41 6.55 1.97
N GLY A 141 26.44 7.36 1.74
CA GLY A 141 26.31 8.80 1.65
C GLY A 141 26.35 9.53 2.99
N LEU A 142 26.89 8.92 4.03
CA LEU A 142 27.06 9.57 5.33
C LEU A 142 28.18 10.62 5.24
N PRO A 143 27.94 11.90 5.63
CA PRO A 143 28.98 12.90 5.73
C PRO A 143 30.07 12.49 6.74
N GLU A 144 31.33 12.77 6.40
CA GLU A 144 32.47 12.43 7.24
C GLU A 144 32.39 13.06 8.64
N GLU A 145 31.80 14.26 8.73
CA GLU A 145 31.60 14.99 9.97
C GLU A 145 30.63 14.25 10.94
N GLN A 146 29.75 13.40 10.42
CA GLN A 146 28.78 12.66 11.23
C GLN A 146 29.27 11.27 11.65
N LEU A 147 30.34 10.77 11.05
CA LEU A 147 30.84 9.42 11.30
C LEU A 147 31.12 9.11 12.78
N PRO A 148 31.76 10.02 13.58
CA PRO A 148 31.99 9.77 15.00
C PRO A 148 30.69 9.61 15.80
N MET A 149 29.68 10.43 15.50
CA MET A 149 28.36 10.39 16.13
C MET A 149 27.65 9.05 15.84
N ILE A 150 27.64 8.61 14.59
CA ILE A 150 26.98 7.37 14.16
C ILE A 150 27.67 6.14 14.78
N LYS A 151 29.00 6.13 14.86
CA LYS A 151 29.76 5.03 15.51
C LYS A 151 29.53 4.92 17.01
N ALA A 152 29.12 6.00 17.67
CA ALA A 152 28.84 6.00 19.10
C ALA A 152 27.43 5.46 19.43
N ILE A 153 26.53 5.32 18.42
CA ILE A 153 25.15 4.86 18.63
C ILE A 153 25.14 3.38 19.06
N LYS A 154 24.43 3.09 20.15
CA LYS A 154 24.29 1.73 20.70
C LYS A 154 22.95 1.09 20.36
N THR A 155 21.91 1.88 20.12
CA THR A 155 20.54 1.37 19.91
C THR A 155 19.90 1.93 18.65
N LEU A 156 18.97 1.17 18.09
CA LEU A 156 18.17 1.61 16.94
C LEU A 156 17.31 2.85 17.29
N GLU A 157 16.89 2.96 18.53
CA GLU A 157 16.10 4.09 19.03
C GLU A 157 16.95 5.36 19.07
N GLY A 158 18.22 5.24 19.52
CA GLY A 158 19.21 6.32 19.44
C GLY A 158 19.46 6.77 18.01
N LEU A 159 19.60 5.85 17.04
CA LEU A 159 19.68 6.20 15.62
C LEU A 159 18.46 6.99 15.15
N ARG A 160 17.27 6.53 15.49
CA ARG A 160 15.99 7.15 15.08
C ARG A 160 15.78 8.54 15.65
N SER A 161 16.26 8.80 16.87
CA SER A 161 16.21 10.15 17.46
C SER A 161 17.02 11.18 16.64
N LEU A 162 18.02 10.71 15.91
CA LEU A 162 18.89 11.55 15.06
C LEU A 162 18.41 11.67 13.61
N LYS A 163 17.24 11.14 13.26
CA LYS A 163 16.72 11.15 11.88
C LYS A 163 16.72 12.52 11.22
N ALA A 164 16.33 13.58 11.96
CA ALA A 164 16.28 14.94 11.44
C ALA A 164 17.67 15.58 11.25
N ALA A 165 18.71 14.97 11.81
CA ALA A 165 20.07 15.44 11.75
C ALA A 165 20.90 14.80 10.63
N ILE A 166 20.52 13.59 10.21
CA ILE A 166 21.24 12.77 9.21
C ILE A 166 20.61 12.98 7.83
N PRO A 167 21.41 13.01 6.73
CA PRO A 167 20.86 13.01 5.38
C PRO A 167 19.90 11.84 5.17
N GLU A 168 18.75 12.07 4.52
CA GLU A 168 17.71 11.07 4.35
C GLU A 168 18.22 9.79 3.68
N ASP A 169 19.06 9.94 2.66
CA ASP A 169 19.68 8.82 1.95
C ASP A 169 20.56 7.97 2.87
N ALA A 170 21.44 8.61 3.67
CA ALA A 170 22.31 7.92 4.61
C ALA A 170 21.52 7.28 5.76
N PHE A 171 20.51 7.99 6.27
CA PHE A 171 19.67 7.48 7.36
C PHE A 171 18.99 6.17 6.97
N GLU A 172 18.46 6.07 5.75
CA GLU A 172 17.84 4.84 5.25
C GLU A 172 18.80 3.65 5.28
N GLY A 173 20.03 3.84 4.78
CA GLY A 173 21.06 2.80 4.80
C GLY A 173 21.45 2.39 6.22
N LEU A 174 21.61 3.37 7.12
CA LEU A 174 21.90 3.12 8.53
C LEU A 174 20.77 2.36 9.22
N GLU A 175 19.51 2.72 8.94
CA GLU A 175 18.36 2.02 9.54
C GLU A 175 18.29 0.57 9.09
N TRP A 176 18.59 0.28 7.82
CA TRP A 176 18.66 -1.09 7.32
C TRP A 176 19.78 -1.88 8.00
N LEU A 177 21.00 -1.31 8.07
CA LEU A 177 22.13 -1.95 8.76
C LEU A 177 21.82 -2.22 10.23
N GLY A 178 21.24 -1.24 10.93
CA GLY A 178 20.84 -1.36 12.34
C GLY A 178 19.76 -2.41 12.59
N ASN A 179 18.93 -2.71 11.58
CA ASN A 179 17.93 -3.78 11.64
C ASN A 179 18.47 -5.16 11.20
N GLY A 180 19.79 -5.28 10.97
CA GLY A 180 20.46 -6.55 10.73
C GLY A 180 20.49 -6.98 9.25
N PHE A 181 20.23 -6.09 8.29
CA PHE A 181 20.52 -6.34 6.89
C PHE A 181 22.04 -6.36 6.67
N THR A 182 22.49 -7.23 5.78
CA THR A 182 23.91 -7.29 5.42
C THR A 182 24.33 -6.08 4.61
N VAL A 183 25.61 -5.72 4.66
CA VAL A 183 26.18 -4.62 3.88
C VAL A 183 25.89 -4.81 2.37
N ASP A 184 26.02 -6.04 1.87
CA ASP A 184 25.77 -6.35 0.45
C ASP A 184 24.29 -6.15 0.08
N GLU A 185 23.35 -6.52 0.94
CA GLU A 185 21.91 -6.27 0.72
C GLU A 185 21.61 -4.78 0.69
N VAL A 186 22.18 -4.01 1.62
CA VAL A 186 21.96 -2.55 1.69
C VAL A 186 22.57 -1.88 0.45
N LEU A 187 23.83 -2.12 0.14
CA LEU A 187 24.50 -1.49 -0.99
C LEU A 187 23.86 -1.87 -2.32
N SER A 188 23.59 -3.16 -2.56
CA SER A 188 23.01 -3.62 -3.82
C SER A 188 21.56 -3.14 -4.02
N THR A 189 20.82 -2.89 -2.93
CA THR A 189 19.40 -2.52 -2.99
C THR A 189 19.19 -1.02 -3.01
N LEU A 190 19.84 -0.29 -2.10
CA LEU A 190 19.63 1.16 -1.93
C LEU A 190 20.61 1.99 -2.73
N TYR A 191 21.84 1.48 -2.93
CA TYR A 191 22.95 2.19 -3.60
C TYR A 191 23.54 1.33 -4.72
N PRO A 192 22.72 0.87 -5.71
CA PRO A 192 23.26 0.11 -6.84
C PRO A 192 24.33 0.98 -7.53
N GLU A 193 25.41 0.33 -7.98
CA GLU A 193 26.43 1.00 -8.80
C GLU A 193 25.76 1.63 -10.03
N THR A 194 25.32 2.86 -9.89
CA THR A 194 25.00 3.73 -11.01
C THR A 194 26.30 4.24 -11.57
N GLU A 195 26.39 4.39 -12.91
CA GLU A 195 27.51 5.07 -13.57
C GLU A 195 27.93 6.29 -12.73
N HIS A 196 29.19 6.35 -12.36
CA HIS A 196 29.75 7.49 -11.62
C HIS A 196 29.38 8.78 -12.36
N VAL A 197 28.38 9.49 -11.86
CA VAL A 197 28.08 10.83 -12.34
C VAL A 197 29.16 11.72 -11.75
N ASP A 198 30.06 12.13 -12.56
CA ASP A 198 31.18 13.02 -12.18
C ASP A 198 30.60 14.43 -11.93
N VAL A 199 29.91 14.59 -10.80
CA VAL A 199 29.35 15.87 -10.35
C VAL A 199 30.44 16.58 -9.54
N LYS A 200 30.85 17.74 -9.98
CA LYS A 200 31.78 18.57 -9.22
C LYS A 200 31.15 19.02 -7.89
N ASP A 201 31.96 19.11 -6.86
CA ASP A 201 31.55 19.46 -5.48
C ASP A 201 30.76 20.79 -5.37
N ASN A 202 30.74 21.62 -6.40
CA ASN A 202 30.06 22.92 -6.46
C ASN A 202 28.99 23.01 -7.56
N ASP A 203 28.71 21.93 -8.30
CA ASP A 203 27.69 21.96 -9.37
C ASP A 203 26.33 21.53 -8.83
N PHE A 204 25.70 22.40 -8.05
CA PHE A 204 24.36 22.17 -7.50
C PHE A 204 23.29 22.03 -8.59
N ALA A 205 23.48 22.61 -9.77
CA ALA A 205 22.53 22.47 -10.87
C ALA A 205 22.50 21.03 -11.41
N ALA A 206 23.66 20.42 -11.60
CA ALA A 206 23.77 19.02 -11.99
C ALA A 206 23.35 18.10 -10.85
N ALA A 207 23.75 18.41 -9.61
CA ALA A 207 23.40 17.63 -8.43
C ALA A 207 21.89 17.53 -8.21
N LEU A 208 21.12 18.60 -8.40
CA LEU A 208 19.66 18.61 -8.30
C LEU A 208 18.97 17.74 -9.37
N GLN A 209 19.63 17.44 -10.47
CA GLN A 209 19.08 16.56 -11.52
C GLN A 209 19.27 15.08 -11.21
N THR A 210 20.09 14.72 -10.23
CA THR A 210 20.30 13.33 -9.83
C THR A 210 19.00 12.72 -9.28
N ASP A 211 18.81 11.42 -9.45
CA ASP A 211 17.63 10.72 -8.96
C ASP A 211 17.54 10.74 -7.41
N ALA A 212 18.67 10.80 -6.73
CA ALA A 212 18.74 10.93 -5.28
C ALA A 212 18.26 12.32 -4.82
N SER A 213 18.72 13.42 -5.45
CA SER A 213 18.25 14.77 -5.11
C SER A 213 16.78 14.99 -5.40
N LYS A 214 16.24 14.40 -6.48
CA LYS A 214 14.81 14.49 -6.83
C LYS A 214 13.87 13.85 -5.82
N LYS A 215 14.38 13.13 -4.81
CA LYS A 215 13.58 12.62 -3.69
C LYS A 215 13.26 13.72 -2.69
N SER A 216 14.23 14.58 -2.40
CA SER A 216 14.16 15.58 -1.33
C SER A 216 13.93 17.00 -1.87
N PHE A 217 14.11 17.21 -3.20
CA PHE A 217 13.98 18.51 -3.83
C PHE A 217 13.11 18.45 -5.08
N VAL A 218 12.28 19.47 -5.27
CA VAL A 218 11.49 19.68 -6.48
C VAL A 218 11.99 20.91 -7.20
N ILE A 219 12.39 20.74 -8.46
CA ILE A 219 12.77 21.87 -9.34
C ILE A 219 11.48 22.41 -9.93
N VAL A 220 11.28 23.72 -9.86
CA VAL A 220 10.05 24.38 -10.29
C VAL A 220 10.28 25.13 -11.59
N ASP A 221 9.66 24.67 -12.69
CA ASP A 221 9.83 25.25 -14.02
C ASP A 221 8.77 26.31 -14.40
N GLY A 222 7.62 26.37 -13.71
CA GLY A 222 6.51 27.26 -14.05
C GLY A 222 5.72 27.80 -12.85
N GLU A 223 5.01 28.93 -13.03
CA GLU A 223 4.12 29.49 -12.01
C GLU A 223 2.93 28.57 -11.76
N GLU A 224 2.40 27.94 -12.81
CA GLU A 224 1.32 26.96 -12.72
C GLU A 224 1.75 25.71 -11.96
N GLU A 225 2.97 25.25 -12.18
CA GLU A 225 3.54 24.10 -11.48
C GLU A 225 3.76 24.41 -9.99
N LEU A 226 4.29 25.59 -9.67
CA LEU A 226 4.45 26.03 -8.29
C LEU A 226 3.11 26.14 -7.57
N GLN A 227 2.12 26.76 -8.20
CA GLN A 227 0.78 26.86 -7.60
C GLN A 227 0.12 25.50 -7.41
N ALA A 228 0.28 24.60 -8.37
CA ALA A 228 -0.16 23.23 -8.24
C ALA A 228 0.54 22.52 -7.07
N ILE A 229 1.85 22.65 -6.94
CA ILE A 229 2.65 22.09 -5.86
C ILE A 229 2.20 22.63 -4.48
N MET A 230 2.03 23.93 -4.36
CA MET A 230 1.72 24.59 -3.08
C MET A 230 0.23 24.49 -2.69
N GLN A 231 -0.68 24.24 -3.63
CA GLN A 231 -2.12 24.04 -3.37
C GLN A 231 -2.50 22.59 -3.12
N GLU A 232 -1.61 21.65 -3.45
CA GLU A 232 -1.87 20.23 -3.30
C GLU A 232 -1.68 19.77 -1.85
N PRO A 233 -2.59 18.92 -1.31
CA PRO A 233 -2.39 18.31 0.00
C PRO A 233 -1.08 17.52 0.04
N LEU A 234 -0.39 17.52 1.17
CA LEU A 234 0.81 16.68 1.45
C LEU A 234 0.64 15.19 1.03
N GLU A 235 -0.61 14.74 0.96
CA GLU A 235 -0.97 13.38 0.52
C GLU A 235 -0.64 13.08 -0.95
N LYS A 236 -0.57 14.09 -1.82
CA LYS A 236 -0.17 13.91 -3.22
C LYS A 236 1.34 13.65 -3.39
N TRP A 237 2.16 14.12 -2.45
CA TRP A 237 3.59 13.85 -2.42
C TRP A 237 3.91 12.38 -2.13
N ARG A 238 2.95 11.63 -1.57
CA ARG A 238 3.05 10.19 -1.31
C ARG A 238 3.01 9.32 -2.57
N ILE A 239 2.73 9.90 -3.73
CA ILE A 239 2.76 9.17 -5.03
C ILE A 239 4.20 9.09 -5.57
N PHE A 240 5.19 9.67 -4.88
CA PHE A 240 6.58 9.54 -5.28
C PHE A 240 7.11 8.13 -5.00
N LEU A 241 7.75 7.57 -6.03
CA LEU A 241 8.38 6.26 -5.90
C LEU A 241 9.66 6.36 -5.08
N HIS A 242 9.73 5.58 -4.03
CA HIS A 242 10.99 5.28 -3.37
C HIS A 242 11.98 4.64 -4.37
N PRO A 243 13.32 4.79 -4.22
CA PRO A 243 14.29 4.20 -5.15
C PRO A 243 14.13 2.71 -5.40
N THR A 244 13.86 1.93 -4.33
CA THR A 244 13.59 0.49 -4.45
C THR A 244 12.37 0.21 -5.33
N GLN A 245 11.33 1.04 -5.21
CA GLN A 245 10.13 0.98 -6.04
C GLN A 245 10.42 1.42 -7.48
N ARG A 246 11.23 2.47 -7.71
CA ARG A 246 11.63 2.93 -9.05
C ARG A 246 12.37 1.85 -9.83
N LYS A 247 13.29 1.14 -9.17
CA LYS A 247 14.02 0.02 -9.76
C LYS A 247 13.06 -1.06 -10.30
N VAL A 248 12.02 -1.38 -9.54
CA VAL A 248 11.01 -2.37 -9.93
C VAL A 248 10.12 -1.85 -11.06
N VAL A 249 9.72 -0.57 -11.00
CA VAL A 249 8.90 0.07 -12.04
C VAL A 249 9.61 0.12 -13.38
N GLY A 250 10.89 0.50 -13.40
CA GLY A 250 11.68 0.64 -14.62
C GLY A 250 12.23 -0.67 -15.21
N LYS A 251 12.23 -1.76 -14.42
CA LYS A 251 12.82 -3.04 -14.85
C LYS A 251 12.05 -3.66 -16.01
N LYS A 252 12.76 -4.12 -17.04
CA LYS A 252 12.20 -4.94 -18.11
C LYS A 252 12.16 -6.41 -17.65
N PHE A 253 11.02 -7.05 -17.84
CA PHE A 253 10.82 -8.46 -17.50
C PHE A 253 10.53 -9.26 -18.76
N ASN A 254 11.24 -10.36 -18.97
CA ASN A 254 11.02 -11.26 -20.11
C ASN A 254 9.86 -12.21 -19.81
N GLY A 255 8.66 -11.68 -19.59
CA GLY A 255 7.47 -12.44 -19.23
C GLY A 255 6.80 -11.92 -17.96
N PRO A 256 5.87 -12.70 -17.36
CA PRO A 256 5.16 -12.31 -16.16
C PRO A 256 6.08 -12.02 -14.98
N ALA A 257 5.76 -10.98 -14.23
CA ALA A 257 6.50 -10.60 -13.03
C ALA A 257 5.55 -10.35 -11.86
N ARG A 258 6.05 -10.57 -10.64
CA ARG A 258 5.27 -10.25 -9.44
C ARG A 258 6.07 -9.41 -8.46
N VAL A 259 5.33 -8.61 -7.69
CA VAL A 259 5.85 -7.79 -6.61
C VAL A 259 5.04 -8.08 -5.35
N LEU A 260 5.70 -8.59 -4.34
CA LEU A 260 5.14 -8.87 -3.04
C LEU A 260 5.52 -7.79 -2.04
N GLY A 261 4.74 -7.67 -0.98
CA GLY A 261 5.05 -6.77 0.12
C GLY A 261 3.90 -6.69 1.10
N GLY A 262 4.17 -6.39 2.35
CA GLY A 262 3.16 -6.25 3.40
C GLY A 262 2.21 -5.07 3.18
N ALA A 263 1.25 -4.91 4.08
CA ALA A 263 0.35 -3.76 4.08
C ALA A 263 1.16 -2.45 4.11
N GLY A 264 0.76 -1.44 3.33
CA GLY A 264 1.38 -0.12 3.36
C GLY A 264 2.73 0.03 2.64
N THR A 265 3.25 -1.00 1.95
CA THR A 265 4.53 -0.95 1.23
C THR A 265 4.47 -0.25 -0.13
N GLY A 266 3.31 0.26 -0.53
CA GLY A 266 3.15 1.01 -1.79
C GLY A 266 3.02 0.15 -3.05
N LYS A 267 2.56 -1.10 -2.93
CA LYS A 267 2.33 -2.01 -4.08
C LYS A 267 1.49 -1.37 -5.18
N THR A 268 0.35 -0.80 -4.83
CA THR A 268 -0.56 -0.10 -5.76
C THR A 268 0.13 1.10 -6.43
N VAL A 269 0.98 1.83 -5.68
CA VAL A 269 1.78 2.94 -6.23
C VAL A 269 2.76 2.42 -7.29
N VAL A 270 3.48 1.33 -7.00
CA VAL A 270 4.35 0.66 -7.96
C VAL A 270 3.57 0.22 -9.21
N ALA A 271 2.40 -0.38 -9.04
CA ALA A 271 1.53 -0.80 -10.13
C ALA A 271 1.07 0.38 -11.01
N MET A 272 0.66 1.51 -10.40
CA MET A 272 0.26 2.73 -11.12
C MET A 272 1.41 3.34 -11.92
N HIS A 273 2.59 3.48 -11.32
CA HIS A 273 3.75 3.99 -12.04
C HIS A 273 4.25 3.04 -13.12
N ARG A 274 4.09 1.72 -12.91
CA ARG A 274 4.36 0.73 -13.94
C ARG A 274 3.42 0.91 -15.14
N ALA A 275 2.12 1.13 -14.90
CA ALA A 275 1.14 1.40 -15.93
C ALA A 275 1.51 2.65 -16.74
N LYS A 276 1.88 3.73 -16.05
CA LYS A 276 2.34 4.97 -16.70
C LYS A 276 3.56 4.71 -17.57
N MET A 277 4.60 4.08 -17.04
CA MET A 277 5.84 3.79 -17.76
C MET A 277 5.58 2.92 -19.00
N LEU A 278 4.75 1.89 -18.88
CA LEU A 278 4.37 1.07 -20.02
C LEU A 278 3.56 1.87 -21.06
N ALA A 279 2.59 2.69 -20.63
CA ALA A 279 1.78 3.51 -21.53
C ALA A 279 2.62 4.55 -22.29
N SER A 280 3.64 5.14 -21.65
CA SER A 280 4.55 6.07 -22.31
C SER A 280 5.40 5.40 -23.41
N ASN A 281 5.71 4.11 -23.24
CA ASN A 281 6.57 3.35 -24.14
C ASN A 281 5.80 2.52 -25.19
N LEU A 282 4.46 2.46 -25.10
CA LEU A 282 3.63 1.69 -26.04
C LEU A 282 3.59 2.34 -27.43
N ASN A 283 3.65 1.49 -28.46
CA ASN A 283 3.31 1.89 -29.84
C ASN A 283 1.82 2.24 -29.94
N SER A 284 1.41 2.96 -30.97
CA SER A 284 0.09 3.59 -31.11
C SER A 284 -1.13 2.67 -30.98
N GLU A 285 -0.99 1.37 -31.18
CA GLU A 285 -2.10 0.40 -31.19
C GLU A 285 -2.20 -0.47 -29.92
N GLY A 286 -1.19 -0.42 -29.02
CA GLY A 286 -1.17 -1.24 -27.81
C GLY A 286 -2.10 -0.72 -26.72
N LYS A 287 -2.67 -1.63 -25.93
CA LYS A 287 -3.48 -1.33 -24.74
C LYS A 287 -2.97 -2.05 -23.51
N ILE A 288 -3.16 -1.42 -22.38
CA ILE A 288 -2.85 -1.96 -21.04
C ILE A 288 -4.15 -2.19 -20.30
N LEU A 289 -4.33 -3.36 -19.71
CA LEU A 289 -5.37 -3.60 -18.72
C LEU A 289 -4.82 -3.38 -17.33
N PHE A 290 -5.37 -2.44 -16.59
CA PHE A 290 -5.15 -2.33 -15.14
C PHE A 290 -6.39 -2.88 -14.43
N THR A 291 -6.22 -3.99 -13.73
CA THR A 291 -7.34 -4.64 -13.05
C THR A 291 -7.06 -4.86 -11.57
N THR A 292 -8.12 -4.93 -10.80
CA THR A 292 -8.11 -5.20 -9.37
C THR A 292 -9.37 -5.94 -8.96
N TYR A 293 -9.42 -6.42 -7.72
CA TYR A 293 -10.53 -7.25 -7.24
C TYR A 293 -11.86 -6.47 -7.07
N THR A 294 -11.83 -5.22 -6.56
CA THR A 294 -13.06 -4.47 -6.27
C THR A 294 -13.27 -3.29 -7.22
N LYS A 295 -14.56 -2.96 -7.46
CA LYS A 295 -14.95 -1.81 -8.28
C LYS A 295 -14.48 -0.48 -7.70
N ASN A 296 -14.64 -0.30 -6.38
CA ASN A 296 -14.24 0.95 -5.70
C ASN A 296 -12.74 1.20 -5.82
N LEU A 297 -11.92 0.14 -5.67
CA LEU A 297 -10.47 0.26 -5.83
C LEU A 297 -10.09 0.61 -7.29
N ALA A 298 -10.80 0.06 -8.29
CA ALA A 298 -10.59 0.43 -9.68
C ALA A 298 -10.89 1.91 -9.96
N GLU A 299 -11.94 2.47 -9.35
CA GLU A 299 -12.27 3.90 -9.43
C GLU A 299 -11.20 4.76 -8.75
N ASP A 300 -10.74 4.40 -7.56
CA ASP A 300 -9.66 5.08 -6.83
C ASP A 300 -8.34 5.08 -7.63
N ILE A 301 -7.97 3.94 -8.21
CA ILE A 301 -6.80 3.80 -9.10
C ILE A 301 -6.94 4.72 -10.31
N LYS A 302 -8.12 4.78 -10.93
CA LYS A 302 -8.39 5.62 -12.08
C LYS A 302 -8.19 7.10 -11.75
N ASP A 303 -8.70 7.55 -10.60
CA ASP A 303 -8.56 8.93 -10.17
C ASP A 303 -7.10 9.28 -9.83
N ASN A 304 -6.36 8.36 -9.24
CA ASN A 304 -4.95 8.55 -8.97
C ASN A 304 -4.08 8.52 -10.25
N LEU A 305 -4.36 7.62 -11.20
CA LEU A 305 -3.67 7.59 -12.49
C LEU A 305 -3.90 8.87 -13.29
N ARG A 306 -5.09 9.47 -13.25
CA ARG A 306 -5.36 10.77 -13.90
C ARG A 306 -4.48 11.91 -13.37
N LYS A 307 -3.97 11.79 -12.14
CA LYS A 307 -3.08 12.80 -11.54
C LYS A 307 -1.63 12.68 -12.01
N ILE A 308 -1.20 11.48 -12.42
CA ILE A 308 0.18 11.20 -12.79
C ILE A 308 0.38 10.95 -14.30
N CYS A 309 -0.67 10.61 -15.03
CA CYS A 309 -0.63 10.30 -16.45
C CYS A 309 -1.15 11.46 -17.30
N SER A 310 -0.60 11.64 -18.48
CA SER A 310 -1.14 12.52 -19.52
C SER A 310 -2.45 11.96 -20.08
N ALA A 311 -3.23 12.81 -20.79
CA ALA A 311 -4.46 12.38 -21.44
C ALA A 311 -4.22 11.28 -22.50
N GLU A 312 -3.08 11.30 -23.18
CA GLU A 312 -2.71 10.28 -24.18
C GLU A 312 -2.35 8.94 -23.53
N GLU A 313 -1.62 8.97 -22.42
CA GLU A 313 -1.30 7.76 -21.63
C GLU A 313 -2.59 7.13 -21.08
N MET A 314 -3.51 7.96 -20.54
CA MET A 314 -4.79 7.48 -20.02
C MET A 314 -5.68 6.79 -21.07
N LYS A 315 -5.62 7.19 -22.35
CA LYS A 315 -6.35 6.51 -23.44
C LYS A 315 -5.86 5.09 -23.70
N ARG A 316 -4.63 4.78 -23.32
CA ARG A 316 -3.98 3.48 -23.51
C ARG A 316 -4.21 2.52 -22.36
N ILE A 317 -4.76 2.98 -21.22
CA ILE A 317 -4.96 2.19 -20.01
C ILE A 317 -6.46 1.97 -19.80
N ASP A 318 -6.91 0.74 -19.93
CA ASP A 318 -8.26 0.32 -19.55
C ASP A 318 -8.23 -0.04 -18.04
N ILE A 319 -8.89 0.75 -17.19
CA ILE A 319 -8.91 0.57 -15.73
C ILE A 319 -10.28 0.05 -15.34
N ILE A 320 -10.34 -1.23 -14.92
CA ILE A 320 -11.61 -1.89 -14.63
C ILE A 320 -11.38 -3.11 -13.71
N ASN A 321 -12.29 -3.38 -12.78
CA ASN A 321 -12.25 -4.65 -12.06
C ASN A 321 -12.64 -5.82 -12.98
N LEU A 322 -12.07 -7.01 -12.75
CA LEU A 322 -12.15 -8.12 -13.67
C LEU A 322 -13.59 -8.61 -13.89
N ASP A 323 -14.43 -8.66 -12.86
CA ASP A 323 -15.83 -9.07 -12.97
C ASP A 323 -16.63 -8.17 -13.91
N ALA A 324 -16.42 -6.84 -13.83
CA ALA A 324 -17.06 -5.90 -14.73
C ALA A 324 -16.54 -6.04 -16.16
N TRP A 325 -15.24 -6.34 -16.34
CA TRP A 325 -14.68 -6.63 -17.64
C TRP A 325 -15.35 -7.86 -18.26
N VAL A 326 -15.45 -8.95 -17.52
CA VAL A 326 -16.11 -10.21 -17.93
C VAL A 326 -17.58 -9.97 -18.31
N SER A 327 -18.32 -9.30 -17.44
CA SER A 327 -19.72 -8.97 -17.67
C SER A 327 -19.93 -8.14 -18.95
N ASN A 328 -19.07 -7.13 -19.17
CA ASN A 328 -19.12 -6.30 -20.37
C ASN A 328 -18.77 -7.09 -21.64
N PHE A 329 -17.75 -7.94 -21.55
CA PHE A 329 -17.36 -8.79 -22.70
C PHE A 329 -18.47 -9.78 -23.05
N LEU A 330 -18.96 -10.55 -22.08
CA LEU A 330 -20.01 -11.54 -22.28
C LEU A 330 -21.30 -10.91 -22.88
N ARG A 331 -21.72 -9.75 -22.37
CA ARG A 331 -22.88 -9.02 -22.93
C ARG A 331 -22.68 -8.66 -24.40
N ARG A 332 -21.47 -8.21 -24.78
CA ARG A 332 -21.13 -7.91 -26.19
C ARG A 332 -21.14 -9.17 -27.08
N GLN A 333 -20.94 -10.35 -26.49
CA GLN A 333 -20.97 -11.62 -27.22
C GLN A 333 -22.38 -12.24 -27.30
N GLY A 334 -23.40 -11.57 -26.76
CA GLY A 334 -24.78 -12.10 -26.76
C GLY A 334 -25.00 -13.21 -25.72
N TYR A 335 -24.26 -13.18 -24.62
CA TYR A 335 -24.36 -14.16 -23.56
C TYR A 335 -25.68 -14.02 -22.80
N GLU A 336 -26.44 -15.09 -22.73
CA GLU A 336 -27.81 -15.10 -22.19
C GLU A 336 -27.89 -15.21 -20.66
N TYR A 337 -26.83 -15.67 -20.00
CA TYR A 337 -26.84 -15.89 -18.57
C TYR A 337 -26.51 -14.61 -17.81
N GLN A 338 -27.20 -14.43 -16.67
CA GLN A 338 -26.90 -13.39 -15.69
C GLN A 338 -25.83 -13.88 -14.72
N ILE A 339 -24.78 -13.05 -14.48
CA ILE A 339 -23.80 -13.34 -13.41
C ILE A 339 -24.43 -12.98 -12.07
N VAL A 340 -24.45 -13.95 -11.15
CA VAL A 340 -25.01 -13.82 -9.79
C VAL A 340 -23.93 -14.05 -8.73
N TYR A 341 -24.19 -13.53 -7.54
CA TYR A 341 -23.25 -13.50 -6.44
C TYR A 341 -23.87 -14.11 -5.18
N ASP A 342 -23.11 -14.21 -4.13
CA ASP A 342 -23.40 -14.62 -2.76
C ASP A 342 -24.82 -15.23 -2.52
N GLU A 343 -25.86 -14.41 -2.37
CA GLU A 343 -27.19 -14.82 -1.91
C GLU A 343 -27.89 -15.79 -2.87
N GLU A 344 -27.84 -15.49 -4.18
CA GLU A 344 -28.43 -16.33 -5.22
C GLU A 344 -27.67 -17.66 -5.36
N VAL A 345 -26.34 -17.60 -5.29
CA VAL A 345 -25.46 -18.78 -5.33
C VAL A 345 -25.72 -19.67 -4.10
N ASP A 346 -25.75 -19.07 -2.91
CA ASP A 346 -26.02 -19.79 -1.67
C ASP A 346 -27.42 -20.46 -1.68
N LYS A 347 -28.41 -19.78 -2.24
CA LYS A 347 -29.75 -20.35 -2.40
C LYS A 347 -29.73 -21.54 -3.36
N ALA A 348 -29.05 -21.42 -4.49
CA ALA A 348 -28.95 -22.53 -5.46
C ALA A 348 -28.25 -23.75 -4.85
N TRP A 349 -27.20 -23.55 -4.01
CA TRP A 349 -26.56 -24.64 -3.27
C TRP A 349 -27.49 -25.33 -2.29
N ARG A 350 -28.24 -24.58 -1.46
CA ARG A 350 -29.22 -25.15 -0.52
C ARG A 350 -30.30 -25.96 -1.23
N ASP A 351 -30.82 -25.42 -2.35
CA ASP A 351 -31.84 -26.10 -3.16
C ASP A 351 -31.26 -27.40 -3.75
N ALA A 352 -30.06 -27.39 -4.32
CA ALA A 352 -29.39 -28.54 -4.91
C ALA A 352 -29.10 -29.65 -3.88
N ILE A 353 -28.60 -29.27 -2.69
CA ILE A 353 -28.33 -30.22 -1.59
C ILE A 353 -29.64 -30.85 -1.09
N ALA A 354 -30.70 -30.05 -0.99
CA ALA A 354 -32.00 -30.56 -0.54
C ALA A 354 -32.63 -31.57 -1.54
N ILE A 355 -32.40 -31.38 -2.84
CA ILE A 355 -32.92 -32.24 -3.92
C ILE A 355 -32.07 -33.50 -4.11
N ALA A 356 -30.75 -33.34 -4.23
CA ALA A 356 -29.83 -34.38 -4.67
C ALA A 356 -28.88 -34.90 -3.58
N GLY A 357 -28.89 -34.33 -2.36
CA GLY A 357 -27.98 -34.73 -1.26
C GLY A 357 -28.17 -36.17 -0.74
N GLY A 358 -29.37 -36.73 -0.89
CA GLY A 358 -29.66 -38.12 -0.52
C GLY A 358 -29.29 -38.45 0.92
N ASP A 359 -28.58 -39.59 1.10
CA ASP A 359 -28.08 -40.05 2.41
C ASP A 359 -26.75 -39.45 2.82
N LEU A 360 -26.17 -38.54 2.02
CA LEU A 360 -24.93 -37.85 2.35
C LEU A 360 -25.17 -36.81 3.43
N SER A 361 -24.38 -36.85 4.49
CA SER A 361 -24.55 -35.97 5.67
C SER A 361 -23.48 -34.87 5.73
N PHE A 362 -22.88 -34.50 4.61
CA PHE A 362 -21.90 -33.41 4.58
C PHE A 362 -22.56 -32.04 4.78
N VAL A 363 -21.86 -31.14 5.50
CA VAL A 363 -22.29 -29.74 5.65
C VAL A 363 -22.26 -28.98 4.33
N GLU A 364 -23.08 -27.95 4.20
CA GLU A 364 -23.18 -27.13 2.98
C GLU A 364 -21.81 -26.60 2.49
N ASN A 365 -20.98 -26.11 3.43
CA ASN A 365 -19.65 -25.61 3.11
C ASN A 365 -18.72 -26.66 2.47
N PHE A 366 -18.93 -27.95 2.78
CA PHE A 366 -18.15 -29.03 2.17
C PHE A 366 -18.38 -29.10 0.66
N TYR A 367 -19.65 -29.04 0.19
CA TYR A 367 -19.98 -29.09 -1.23
C TYR A 367 -19.46 -27.87 -1.97
N LYS A 368 -19.62 -26.67 -1.39
CA LYS A 368 -19.12 -25.43 -1.95
C LYS A 368 -17.59 -25.43 -2.09
N ASP A 369 -16.89 -25.84 -1.04
CA ASP A 369 -15.43 -25.95 -1.05
C ASP A 369 -14.94 -27.01 -2.05
N GLU A 370 -15.63 -28.14 -2.17
CA GLU A 370 -15.27 -29.18 -3.12
C GLU A 370 -15.48 -28.73 -4.56
N TRP A 371 -16.56 -27.98 -4.82
CA TRP A 371 -16.83 -27.35 -6.11
C TRP A 371 -15.73 -26.34 -6.49
N VAL A 372 -15.44 -25.40 -5.60
CA VAL A 372 -14.46 -24.35 -5.87
C VAL A 372 -13.04 -24.92 -5.98
N LYS A 373 -12.62 -25.73 -5.00
CA LYS A 373 -11.21 -26.17 -4.88
C LYS A 373 -10.85 -27.37 -5.77
N VAL A 374 -11.84 -28.17 -6.20
CA VAL A 374 -11.58 -29.36 -7.03
C VAL A 374 -12.15 -29.16 -8.43
N VAL A 375 -13.43 -28.81 -8.57
CA VAL A 375 -14.07 -28.71 -9.89
C VAL A 375 -13.61 -27.46 -10.63
N GLN A 376 -13.84 -26.28 -10.08
CA GLN A 376 -13.52 -25.01 -10.74
C GLN A 376 -12.00 -24.78 -10.83
N ALA A 377 -11.25 -25.05 -9.76
CA ALA A 377 -9.80 -24.85 -9.74
C ALA A 377 -9.07 -25.70 -10.78
N GLN A 378 -9.59 -26.91 -11.11
CA GLN A 378 -9.01 -27.81 -12.09
C GLN A 378 -9.81 -27.88 -13.40
N GLU A 379 -10.91 -27.13 -13.50
CA GLU A 379 -11.79 -27.09 -14.69
C GLU A 379 -12.36 -28.47 -15.10
N VAL A 380 -12.70 -29.28 -14.11
CA VAL A 380 -13.23 -30.66 -14.30
C VAL A 380 -14.76 -30.65 -14.21
N TYR A 381 -15.42 -30.15 -15.21
CA TYR A 381 -16.87 -29.93 -15.28
C TYR A 381 -17.67 -31.16 -15.73
N ASP A 382 -17.14 -32.39 -15.58
CA ASP A 382 -17.84 -33.62 -15.84
C ASP A 382 -17.58 -34.68 -14.75
N LYS A 383 -18.55 -35.60 -14.58
CA LYS A 383 -18.55 -36.65 -13.55
C LYS A 383 -17.31 -37.56 -13.59
N VAL A 384 -16.83 -37.89 -14.79
CA VAL A 384 -15.72 -38.82 -14.99
C VAL A 384 -14.38 -38.13 -14.62
N ALA A 385 -14.21 -36.88 -15.06
CA ALA A 385 -13.05 -36.06 -14.74
C ALA A 385 -12.99 -35.79 -13.25
N TYR A 386 -14.10 -35.38 -12.62
CA TYR A 386 -14.17 -35.16 -11.18
C TYR A 386 -13.79 -36.41 -10.37
N CYS A 387 -14.32 -37.59 -10.74
CA CYS A 387 -13.97 -38.82 -10.04
C CYS A 387 -12.49 -39.19 -10.08
N LYS A 388 -11.73 -38.67 -11.05
CA LYS A 388 -10.28 -38.87 -11.22
C LYS A 388 -9.46 -37.68 -10.68
N ALA A 389 -10.06 -36.53 -10.43
CA ALA A 389 -9.36 -35.33 -10.03
C ALA A 389 -8.63 -35.51 -8.69
N PRO A 390 -7.38 -35.05 -8.56
CA PRO A 390 -6.67 -35.04 -7.29
C PRO A 390 -7.33 -34.06 -6.32
N ARG A 391 -7.40 -34.43 -5.05
CA ARG A 391 -8.02 -33.65 -3.97
C ARG A 391 -6.94 -33.19 -2.96
N ILE A 392 -5.93 -32.51 -3.48
CA ILE A 392 -4.79 -32.03 -2.68
C ILE A 392 -5.29 -30.95 -1.71
N GLY A 393 -4.94 -31.07 -0.42
CA GLY A 393 -5.33 -30.12 0.62
C GLY A 393 -6.77 -30.29 1.14
N ARG A 394 -7.47 -31.36 0.77
CA ARG A 394 -8.79 -31.70 1.31
C ARG A 394 -8.66 -32.76 2.40
N GLY A 395 -9.21 -32.51 3.59
CA GLY A 395 -9.07 -33.39 4.75
C GLY A 395 -9.95 -34.64 4.68
N VAL A 396 -11.14 -34.54 4.09
CA VAL A 396 -12.07 -35.68 3.98
C VAL A 396 -11.66 -36.64 2.87
N ARG A 397 -11.47 -37.91 3.18
CA ARG A 397 -11.23 -38.96 2.19
C ARG A 397 -12.55 -39.38 1.54
N LEU A 398 -12.59 -39.41 0.22
CA LEU A 398 -13.75 -39.84 -0.55
C LEU A 398 -13.41 -41.03 -1.43
N ASP A 399 -14.20 -42.07 -1.34
CA ASP A 399 -14.17 -43.17 -2.32
C ASP A 399 -14.91 -42.78 -3.61
N ARG A 400 -14.80 -43.62 -4.63
CA ARG A 400 -15.43 -43.36 -5.92
C ARG A 400 -16.95 -43.29 -5.86
N LYS A 401 -17.58 -44.08 -4.99
CA LYS A 401 -19.05 -44.10 -4.83
C LYS A 401 -19.54 -42.80 -4.25
N ILE A 402 -18.90 -42.34 -3.18
CA ILE A 402 -19.24 -41.06 -2.55
C ILE A 402 -19.01 -39.89 -3.53
N ARG A 403 -17.90 -39.89 -4.31
CA ARG A 403 -17.71 -38.87 -5.33
C ARG A 403 -18.80 -38.84 -6.41
N MET A 404 -19.32 -40.01 -6.78
CA MET A 404 -20.42 -40.07 -7.74
C MET A 404 -21.71 -39.46 -7.17
N GLN A 405 -22.00 -39.68 -5.88
CA GLN A 405 -23.12 -39.06 -5.20
C GLN A 405 -22.96 -37.55 -4.98
N ILE A 406 -21.75 -37.09 -4.65
CA ILE A 406 -21.46 -35.66 -4.57
C ILE A 406 -21.67 -34.99 -5.93
N TRP A 407 -21.28 -35.68 -7.03
CA TRP A 407 -21.52 -35.17 -8.39
C TRP A 407 -23.01 -34.99 -8.69
N ASP A 408 -23.89 -35.83 -8.17
CA ASP A 408 -25.33 -35.68 -8.37
C ASP A 408 -25.84 -34.33 -7.78
N VAL A 409 -25.25 -33.87 -6.65
CA VAL A 409 -25.51 -32.53 -6.09
C VAL A 409 -24.93 -31.43 -7.01
N PHE A 410 -23.74 -31.62 -7.56
CA PHE A 410 -23.13 -30.65 -8.49
C PHE A 410 -23.92 -30.53 -9.80
N ASP A 411 -24.40 -31.64 -10.31
CA ASP A 411 -25.25 -31.68 -11.50
C ASP A 411 -26.56 -30.92 -11.25
N GLU A 412 -27.18 -31.14 -10.11
CA GLU A 412 -28.41 -30.43 -9.71
C GLU A 412 -28.15 -28.92 -9.51
N TYR A 413 -27.03 -28.52 -8.90
CA TYR A 413 -26.63 -27.12 -8.81
C TYR A 413 -26.52 -26.48 -10.20
N GLN A 414 -25.85 -27.15 -11.15
CA GLN A 414 -25.73 -26.68 -12.52
C GLN A 414 -27.09 -26.60 -13.22
N ASN A 415 -28.00 -27.58 -13.00
CA ASN A 415 -29.36 -27.59 -13.55
C ASN A 415 -30.16 -26.39 -13.05
N ILE A 416 -30.16 -26.12 -11.73
CA ILE A 416 -30.84 -24.96 -11.14
C ILE A 416 -30.31 -23.64 -11.73
N MET A 417 -28.99 -23.51 -11.87
CA MET A 417 -28.38 -22.33 -12.45
C MET A 417 -28.73 -22.17 -13.94
N ASN A 418 -28.76 -23.28 -14.70
CA ASN A 418 -29.16 -23.28 -16.11
C ASN A 418 -30.64 -22.89 -16.30
N GLU A 419 -31.54 -23.46 -15.52
CA GLU A 419 -32.98 -23.16 -15.59
C GLU A 419 -33.28 -21.70 -15.31
N LYS A 420 -32.52 -21.08 -14.39
CA LYS A 420 -32.65 -19.67 -14.03
C LYS A 420 -31.88 -18.74 -14.98
N LEU A 421 -31.17 -19.25 -15.97
CA LEU A 421 -30.22 -18.52 -16.80
C LEU A 421 -29.22 -17.72 -15.96
N GLN A 422 -28.65 -18.35 -14.93
CA GLN A 422 -27.68 -17.75 -14.01
C GLN A 422 -26.34 -18.46 -14.08
N ARG A 423 -25.27 -17.74 -13.74
CA ARG A 423 -23.90 -18.27 -13.57
C ARG A 423 -23.23 -17.63 -12.37
N ASP A 424 -22.51 -18.43 -11.60
CA ASP A 424 -21.52 -17.87 -10.65
C ASP A 424 -20.34 -17.24 -11.41
N VAL A 425 -19.61 -16.36 -10.74
CA VAL A 425 -18.52 -15.57 -11.33
C VAL A 425 -17.42 -16.45 -11.92
N GLU A 426 -17.03 -17.53 -11.23
CA GLU A 426 -15.95 -18.41 -11.66
C GLU A 426 -16.33 -19.17 -12.94
N THR A 427 -17.55 -19.68 -13.00
CA THR A 427 -18.10 -20.34 -14.19
C THR A 427 -18.18 -19.33 -15.35
N ALA A 428 -18.63 -18.10 -15.09
CA ALA A 428 -18.70 -17.05 -16.10
C ALA A 428 -17.29 -16.68 -16.65
N MET A 429 -16.28 -16.62 -15.79
CA MET A 429 -14.87 -16.40 -16.21
C MET A 429 -14.35 -17.54 -17.08
N TYR A 430 -14.63 -18.78 -16.71
CA TYR A 430 -14.28 -19.96 -17.50
C TYR A 430 -14.94 -19.92 -18.88
N GLU A 431 -16.26 -19.70 -18.96
CA GLU A 431 -17.00 -19.61 -20.22
C GLU A 431 -16.55 -18.41 -21.07
N CYS A 432 -16.26 -17.27 -20.43
CA CYS A 432 -15.68 -16.09 -21.08
C CYS A 432 -14.34 -16.43 -21.75
N ARG A 433 -13.45 -17.13 -21.05
CA ARG A 433 -12.18 -17.59 -21.63
C ARG A 433 -12.40 -18.55 -22.79
N LYS A 434 -13.32 -19.49 -22.69
CA LYS A 434 -13.67 -20.40 -23.81
C LYS A 434 -14.19 -19.65 -25.03
N ILE A 435 -14.98 -18.62 -24.85
CA ILE A 435 -15.45 -17.76 -25.97
C ILE A 435 -14.26 -17.03 -26.60
N LEU A 436 -13.33 -16.48 -25.79
CA LEU A 436 -12.13 -15.81 -26.30
C LEU A 436 -11.27 -16.76 -27.14
N GLU A 437 -11.00 -17.97 -26.63
CA GLU A 437 -10.21 -19.00 -27.31
C GLU A 437 -10.88 -19.44 -28.64
N ASN A 438 -12.17 -19.78 -28.60
CA ASN A 438 -12.90 -20.26 -29.74
C ASN A 438 -13.02 -19.21 -30.86
N LYS A 439 -13.19 -17.93 -30.52
CA LYS A 439 -13.30 -16.81 -31.47
C LYS A 439 -11.92 -16.24 -31.85
N LYS A 440 -10.81 -16.77 -31.34
CA LYS A 440 -9.45 -16.27 -31.56
C LYS A 440 -9.29 -14.79 -31.17
N LEU A 441 -9.88 -14.43 -30.04
CA LEU A 441 -9.84 -13.07 -29.47
C LEU A 441 -8.86 -12.98 -28.29
N THR A 442 -7.87 -13.87 -28.21
CA THR A 442 -6.80 -13.84 -27.21
C THR A 442 -5.78 -12.74 -27.54
N GLY A 443 -4.99 -12.30 -26.57
CA GLY A 443 -3.96 -11.29 -26.79
C GLY A 443 -4.50 -9.88 -27.04
N GLN A 444 -5.60 -9.50 -26.36
CA GLN A 444 -6.22 -8.16 -26.53
C GLN A 444 -5.42 -7.05 -25.87
N TYR A 445 -4.57 -7.38 -24.89
CA TYR A 445 -3.77 -6.42 -24.15
C TYR A 445 -2.28 -6.74 -24.29
N THR A 446 -1.51 -5.72 -24.59
CA THR A 446 -0.05 -5.81 -24.66
C THR A 446 0.56 -5.99 -23.25
N SER A 447 -0.07 -5.44 -22.23
CA SER A 447 0.34 -5.63 -20.84
C SER A 447 -0.87 -5.66 -19.93
N ILE A 448 -0.81 -6.48 -18.89
CA ILE A 448 -1.83 -6.56 -17.84
C ILE A 448 -1.19 -6.28 -16.50
N ILE A 449 -1.77 -5.34 -15.75
CA ILE A 449 -1.36 -5.02 -14.39
C ILE A 449 -2.48 -5.46 -13.45
N VAL A 450 -2.11 -6.26 -12.47
CA VAL A 450 -3.03 -6.84 -11.48
C VAL A 450 -2.69 -6.29 -10.11
N ASP A 451 -3.58 -5.54 -9.50
CA ASP A 451 -3.49 -5.15 -8.10
C ASP A 451 -4.34 -6.06 -7.21
N GLU A 452 -3.92 -6.24 -5.95
CA GLU A 452 -4.52 -7.19 -5.00
C GLU A 452 -4.60 -8.63 -5.54
N GLY A 453 -3.54 -9.07 -6.22
CA GLY A 453 -3.49 -10.37 -6.91
C GLY A 453 -3.77 -11.59 -6.02
N GLN A 454 -3.54 -11.49 -4.70
CA GLN A 454 -3.81 -12.59 -3.75
C GLN A 454 -5.30 -12.97 -3.66
N ASP A 455 -6.20 -12.12 -4.14
CA ASP A 455 -7.64 -12.38 -4.07
C ASP A 455 -8.21 -13.01 -5.35
N LEU A 456 -7.43 -13.06 -6.42
CA LEU A 456 -7.89 -13.62 -7.69
C LEU A 456 -7.88 -15.16 -7.67
N SER A 457 -8.89 -15.73 -8.29
CA SER A 457 -9.05 -17.17 -8.45
C SER A 457 -8.17 -17.75 -9.57
N PRO A 458 -8.00 -19.07 -9.63
CA PRO A 458 -7.37 -19.74 -10.77
C PRO A 458 -8.04 -19.44 -12.10
N SER A 459 -9.38 -19.38 -12.17
CA SER A 459 -10.14 -19.03 -13.38
C SER A 459 -9.84 -17.60 -13.85
N ALA A 460 -9.75 -16.67 -12.90
CA ALA A 460 -9.37 -15.28 -13.17
C ALA A 460 -7.96 -15.20 -13.79
N TYR A 461 -6.98 -15.87 -13.20
CA TYR A 461 -5.61 -15.86 -13.74
C TYR A 461 -5.49 -16.52 -15.12
N ARG A 462 -6.18 -17.63 -15.36
CA ARG A 462 -6.22 -18.24 -16.69
C ARG A 462 -6.89 -17.32 -17.75
N LEU A 463 -7.93 -16.61 -17.33
CA LEU A 463 -8.56 -15.60 -18.19
C LEU A 463 -7.58 -14.46 -18.51
N LEU A 464 -6.88 -13.91 -17.50
CA LEU A 464 -5.86 -12.87 -17.69
C LEU A 464 -4.73 -13.36 -18.62
N ARG A 465 -4.31 -14.62 -18.48
CA ARG A 465 -3.32 -15.21 -19.42
C ARG A 465 -3.84 -15.23 -20.85
N SER A 466 -5.09 -15.62 -21.06
CA SER A 466 -5.69 -15.60 -22.40
C SER A 466 -5.83 -14.18 -22.96
N LEU A 467 -6.10 -13.19 -22.12
CA LEU A 467 -6.16 -11.78 -22.52
C LEU A 467 -4.80 -11.18 -22.88
N ALA A 468 -3.71 -11.60 -22.23
CA ALA A 468 -2.35 -11.22 -22.59
C ALA A 468 -1.79 -12.01 -23.79
N GLY A 469 -2.35 -13.19 -24.10
CA GLY A 469 -1.89 -14.07 -25.19
C GLY A 469 -0.69 -14.93 -24.77
N GLU A 470 0.29 -15.15 -25.65
CA GLU A 470 1.52 -15.88 -25.34
C GLU A 470 2.46 -15.06 -24.46
N GLU A 471 3.37 -15.75 -23.72
CA GLU A 471 4.33 -15.07 -22.86
C GLU A 471 5.29 -14.19 -23.67
N HIS A 472 5.40 -12.92 -23.28
CA HIS A 472 6.26 -11.95 -23.93
C HIS A 472 6.75 -10.88 -22.93
N GLU A 473 7.65 -10.00 -23.38
CA GLU A 473 8.24 -8.95 -22.53
C GLU A 473 7.16 -8.07 -21.93
N ASN A 474 7.17 -7.93 -20.59
CA ASN A 474 6.28 -7.06 -19.81
C ASN A 474 4.77 -7.38 -19.97
N ASP A 475 4.40 -8.63 -20.21
CA ASP A 475 3.02 -9.04 -20.48
C ASP A 475 2.09 -8.99 -19.25
N ILE A 476 2.48 -9.59 -18.11
CA ILE A 476 1.67 -9.58 -16.89
C ILE A 476 2.52 -9.11 -15.70
N PHE A 477 2.01 -8.13 -14.97
CA PHE A 477 2.64 -7.60 -13.75
C PHE A 477 1.67 -7.68 -12.58
N ILE A 478 1.98 -8.50 -11.57
CA ILE A 478 1.10 -8.80 -10.46
C ILE A 478 1.67 -8.18 -9.19
N VAL A 479 0.88 -7.39 -8.48
CA VAL A 479 1.22 -6.95 -7.12
C VAL A 479 0.24 -7.55 -6.12
N GLY A 480 0.75 -7.99 -4.96
CA GLY A 480 -0.08 -8.66 -3.96
C GLY A 480 0.59 -8.85 -2.60
N ASP A 481 -0.24 -9.30 -1.66
CA ASP A 481 0.15 -9.59 -0.28
C ASP A 481 -0.61 -10.81 0.21
N SER A 482 0.05 -11.94 0.35
CA SER A 482 -0.57 -13.20 0.79
C SER A 482 -1.17 -13.11 2.20
N HIS A 483 -0.62 -12.23 3.07
CA HIS A 483 -1.13 -11.95 4.41
C HIS A 483 -2.47 -11.21 4.41
N GLN A 484 -2.85 -10.58 3.28
CA GLN A 484 -4.13 -9.91 3.07
C GLN A 484 -5.16 -10.77 2.31
N ARG A 485 -4.92 -12.06 2.16
CA ARG A 485 -5.89 -12.99 1.54
C ARG A 485 -7.05 -13.26 2.49
N ILE A 486 -8.14 -12.56 2.27
CA ILE A 486 -9.39 -12.68 3.07
C ILE A 486 -10.48 -13.47 2.37
N TYR A 487 -10.29 -13.77 1.08
CA TYR A 487 -11.17 -14.60 0.29
C TYR A 487 -10.59 -16.01 0.15
N ARG A 488 -11.45 -17.03 0.02
CA ARG A 488 -11.04 -18.44 -0.02
C ARG A 488 -10.34 -18.87 -1.32
N ASN A 489 -10.06 -17.93 -2.20
CA ASN A 489 -9.39 -18.19 -3.47
C ASN A 489 -7.88 -18.38 -3.25
N LYS A 490 -7.37 -19.54 -3.63
CA LYS A 490 -5.93 -19.80 -3.64
C LYS A 490 -5.52 -20.20 -5.05
N ALA A 491 -4.84 -19.32 -5.74
CA ALA A 491 -4.26 -19.61 -7.05
C ALA A 491 -2.77 -19.90 -6.91
N VAL A 492 -2.29 -20.86 -7.71
CA VAL A 492 -0.87 -21.10 -7.93
C VAL A 492 -0.58 -20.64 -9.35
N LEU A 493 0.18 -19.55 -9.49
CA LEU A 493 0.36 -18.85 -10.76
C LEU A 493 0.93 -19.75 -11.85
N SER A 494 1.91 -20.59 -11.55
CA SER A 494 2.50 -21.57 -12.47
C SER A 494 1.46 -22.52 -13.06
N LYS A 495 0.47 -22.96 -12.26
CA LYS A 495 -0.64 -23.82 -12.72
C LYS A 495 -1.71 -23.08 -13.55
N CYS A 496 -1.65 -21.76 -13.57
CA CYS A 496 -2.52 -20.90 -14.38
C CYS A 496 -1.84 -20.42 -15.69
N GLY A 497 -0.67 -20.96 -16.02
CA GLY A 497 0.09 -20.54 -17.19
C GLY A 497 0.85 -19.22 -17.03
N ILE A 498 1.11 -18.80 -15.78
CA ILE A 498 1.81 -17.57 -15.45
C ILE A 498 3.08 -17.92 -14.67
N ASN A 499 4.22 -17.96 -15.38
CA ASN A 499 5.50 -18.31 -14.77
C ASN A 499 6.20 -17.02 -14.27
N VAL A 500 6.36 -16.89 -12.96
CA VAL A 500 7.02 -15.72 -12.31
C VAL A 500 8.39 -16.05 -11.73
N ARG A 501 8.92 -17.27 -11.93
CA ARG A 501 10.21 -17.70 -11.38
C ARG A 501 11.35 -16.79 -11.85
N GLY A 502 12.17 -16.32 -10.92
CA GLY A 502 13.26 -15.38 -11.19
C GLY A 502 12.80 -13.95 -11.54
N ARG A 503 11.49 -13.69 -11.52
CA ARG A 503 10.89 -12.37 -11.82
C ARG A 503 10.02 -11.88 -10.68
N SER A 504 10.40 -12.20 -9.44
CA SER A 504 9.75 -11.74 -8.21
C SER A 504 10.58 -10.65 -7.55
N SER A 505 9.91 -9.68 -6.95
CA SER A 505 10.51 -8.61 -6.15
C SER A 505 9.72 -8.44 -4.86
N TYR A 506 10.40 -8.00 -3.79
CA TYR A 506 9.76 -7.77 -2.49
C TYR A 506 9.91 -6.30 -2.09
N LEU A 507 8.79 -5.68 -1.69
CA LEU A 507 8.77 -4.36 -1.07
C LEU A 507 8.76 -4.53 0.45
N ARG A 508 9.80 -4.03 1.11
CA ARG A 508 10.03 -4.25 2.55
C ARG A 508 9.73 -3.04 3.42
N ILE A 509 9.63 -1.85 2.82
CA ILE A 509 9.41 -0.61 3.55
C ILE A 509 7.92 -0.27 3.57
N ASN A 510 7.36 -0.15 4.76
CA ASN A 510 5.98 0.28 4.97
C ASN A 510 5.94 1.80 5.23
N TYR A 511 5.24 2.51 4.37
CA TYR A 511 5.09 3.98 4.39
C TYR A 511 3.77 4.43 5.03
N ARG A 512 2.87 3.50 5.37
CA ARG A 512 1.50 3.80 5.77
C ARG A 512 1.31 3.77 7.27
N THR A 513 1.55 2.62 7.88
CA THR A 513 1.26 2.37 9.29
C THR A 513 2.48 2.56 10.15
N THR A 514 2.29 2.86 11.43
CA THR A 514 3.40 2.85 12.40
C THR A 514 3.95 1.44 12.61
N GLU A 515 5.18 1.35 13.04
CA GLU A 515 5.85 0.07 13.31
C GLU A 515 5.13 -0.74 14.40
N GLU A 516 4.55 -0.06 15.38
CA GLU A 516 3.80 -0.66 16.48
C GLU A 516 2.50 -1.30 15.99
N ILE A 517 1.76 -0.61 15.11
CA ILE A 517 0.56 -1.18 14.47
C ILE A 517 0.95 -2.38 13.60
N ARG A 518 1.99 -2.24 12.78
CA ARG A 518 2.48 -3.31 11.90
C ARG A 518 2.86 -4.55 12.71
N LYS A 519 3.68 -4.39 13.77
CA LYS A 519 4.11 -5.50 14.63
C LYS A 519 2.94 -6.18 15.33
N PHE A 520 2.01 -5.39 15.87
CA PHE A 520 0.82 -5.92 16.53
C PHE A 520 -0.05 -6.73 15.56
N ALA A 521 -0.35 -6.13 14.40
CA ALA A 521 -1.19 -6.79 13.38
C ALA A 521 -0.51 -8.06 12.84
N PHE A 522 0.81 -8.02 12.57
CA PHE A 522 1.56 -9.19 12.11
C PHE A 522 1.65 -10.28 13.18
N GLY A 523 1.69 -9.91 14.46
CA GLY A 523 1.65 -10.84 15.59
C GLY A 523 0.43 -11.75 15.59
N LEU A 524 -0.73 -11.30 15.07
CA LEU A 524 -1.95 -12.12 14.92
C LEU A 524 -1.75 -13.29 13.97
N LEU A 525 -0.82 -13.17 13.04
CA LEU A 525 -0.52 -14.17 12.01
C LEU A 525 0.56 -15.17 12.45
N ASN A 526 1.06 -15.08 13.68
CA ASN A 526 2.05 -16.01 14.20
C ASN A 526 1.55 -17.46 14.11
N GLY A 527 2.43 -18.35 13.66
CA GLY A 527 2.12 -19.77 13.47
C GLY A 527 1.36 -20.11 12.18
N VAL A 528 1.04 -19.12 11.34
CA VAL A 528 0.41 -19.32 10.03
C VAL A 528 1.49 -19.30 8.94
N SER A 529 1.44 -20.28 8.03
CA SER A 529 2.30 -20.31 6.83
C SER A 529 1.57 -19.71 5.65
N PHE A 530 2.20 -18.75 4.99
CA PHE A 530 1.69 -18.13 3.78
C PHE A 530 2.53 -18.56 2.57
N ASP A 531 1.86 -18.72 1.43
CA ASP A 531 2.56 -18.89 0.15
C ASP A 531 2.94 -17.52 -0.44
N ASP A 532 3.82 -17.54 -1.40
CA ASP A 532 4.26 -16.34 -2.14
C ASP A 532 3.40 -16.06 -3.39
N LEU A 533 2.15 -16.51 -3.42
CA LEU A 533 1.22 -16.57 -4.58
C LEU A 533 1.65 -17.60 -5.65
N ASP A 534 2.59 -18.47 -5.36
CA ASP A 534 2.99 -19.60 -6.20
C ASP A 534 3.30 -20.81 -5.30
N GLU A 535 4.41 -21.50 -5.50
CA GLU A 535 4.74 -22.74 -4.78
C GLU A 535 5.64 -22.53 -3.56
N ASP A 536 6.29 -21.35 -3.42
CA ASP A 536 7.20 -21.04 -2.32
C ASP A 536 6.48 -20.41 -1.12
N TYR A 537 7.19 -20.25 0.00
CA TYR A 537 6.66 -19.66 1.23
C TYR A 537 7.09 -18.20 1.39
N ASP A 538 6.13 -17.35 1.76
CA ASP A 538 6.39 -15.98 2.22
C ASP A 538 6.49 -15.97 3.75
N ASN A 539 7.66 -15.62 4.27
CA ASN A 539 7.88 -15.54 5.72
C ASN A 539 7.67 -14.12 6.28
N GLY A 540 7.34 -13.14 5.45
CA GLY A 540 7.12 -11.74 5.84
C GLY A 540 8.31 -11.05 6.52
N LYS A 541 9.50 -11.68 6.54
CA LYS A 541 10.67 -11.14 7.22
C LYS A 541 11.23 -9.92 6.50
N GLY A 542 11.73 -8.97 7.29
CA GLY A 542 12.40 -7.77 6.80
C GLY A 542 11.47 -6.63 6.41
N CYS A 543 10.15 -6.73 6.63
CA CYS A 543 9.25 -5.58 6.52
C CYS A 543 9.38 -4.66 7.74
N GLN A 544 9.50 -3.34 7.50
CA GLN A 544 9.63 -2.32 8.54
C GLN A 544 8.84 -1.08 8.16
N SER A 545 8.36 -0.36 9.18
CA SER A 545 7.69 0.92 8.96
C SER A 545 8.65 2.08 9.18
N LEU A 546 8.52 3.13 8.36
CA LEU A 546 9.30 4.37 8.53
C LEU A 546 8.77 5.25 9.67
N THR A 547 7.55 5.02 10.12
CA THR A 547 6.90 5.83 11.15
C THR A 547 6.68 5.01 12.42
N HIS A 548 6.80 5.68 13.58
CA HIS A 548 6.53 5.14 14.89
C HIS A 548 5.35 5.85 15.54
N GLY A 549 4.70 5.18 16.47
CA GLY A 549 3.56 5.72 17.22
C GLY A 549 3.22 4.85 18.42
N ASP A 550 2.06 5.08 19.01
CA ASP A 550 1.60 4.30 20.15
C ASP A 550 1.28 2.86 19.77
N LYS A 551 1.50 1.94 20.72
CA LYS A 551 1.07 0.56 20.57
C LYS A 551 -0.46 0.50 20.48
N PRO A 552 -1.03 -0.37 19.63
CA PRO A 552 -2.47 -0.58 19.60
C PRO A 552 -3.03 -0.93 20.97
N GLU A 553 -4.11 -0.25 21.35
CA GLU A 553 -4.80 -0.48 22.62
C GLU A 553 -5.77 -1.66 22.50
N ILE A 554 -5.84 -2.51 23.54
CA ILE A 554 -6.90 -3.50 23.70
C ILE A 554 -7.72 -3.10 24.92
N LYS A 555 -9.04 -2.95 24.73
CA LYS A 555 -9.99 -2.58 25.79
C LYS A 555 -11.11 -3.61 25.91
N GLU A 556 -11.31 -4.10 27.10
CA GLU A 556 -12.35 -5.09 27.43
C GLU A 556 -13.41 -4.46 28.31
N PHE A 557 -14.67 -4.67 27.95
CA PHE A 557 -15.85 -4.14 28.63
C PHE A 557 -16.79 -5.26 29.09
N ALA A 558 -17.63 -4.98 30.06
CA ALA A 558 -18.61 -5.94 30.51
C ALA A 558 -19.80 -6.02 29.55
N THR A 559 -20.20 -4.88 28.99
CA THR A 559 -21.41 -4.76 28.13
C THR A 559 -21.12 -4.02 26.83
N PRO A 560 -21.94 -4.22 25.78
CA PRO A 560 -21.84 -3.44 24.54
C PRO A 560 -22.10 -1.93 24.75
N GLU A 561 -22.89 -1.57 25.77
CA GLU A 561 -23.16 -0.18 26.11
C GLU A 561 -21.90 0.53 26.63
N GLU A 562 -21.15 -0.14 27.53
CA GLU A 562 -19.87 0.40 28.04
C GLU A 562 -18.84 0.56 26.93
N GLU A 563 -18.75 -0.39 25.99
CA GLU A 563 -17.88 -0.27 24.81
C GLU A 563 -18.29 0.94 23.95
N LEU A 564 -19.59 1.12 23.71
CA LEU A 564 -20.11 2.24 22.94
C LEU A 564 -19.81 3.60 23.64
N ASP A 565 -20.02 3.70 24.95
CA ASP A 565 -19.75 4.89 25.73
C ASP A 565 -18.26 5.27 25.69
N PHE A 566 -17.38 4.28 25.75
CA PHE A 566 -15.94 4.46 25.56
C PHE A 566 -15.64 5.05 24.17
N LEU A 567 -16.22 4.47 23.11
CA LEU A 567 -16.01 4.94 21.73
C LEU A 567 -16.49 6.37 21.55
N VAL A 568 -17.69 6.70 22.05
CA VAL A 568 -18.26 8.06 22.00
C VAL A 568 -17.34 9.06 22.70
N THR A 569 -16.85 8.71 23.90
CA THR A 569 -15.94 9.55 24.67
C THR A 569 -14.62 9.76 23.91
N LYS A 570 -14.01 8.68 23.44
CA LYS A 570 -12.73 8.73 22.71
C LYS A 570 -12.84 9.56 21.43
N ILE A 571 -13.91 9.41 20.65
CA ILE A 571 -14.15 10.18 19.43
C ILE A 571 -14.30 11.69 19.74
N LYS A 572 -15.04 12.05 20.79
CA LYS A 572 -15.18 13.45 21.21
C LYS A 572 -13.86 14.05 21.69
N ASP A 573 -13.06 13.28 22.42
CA ASP A 573 -11.72 13.70 22.84
C ASP A 573 -10.79 13.92 21.64
N MET A 574 -10.85 13.04 20.64
CA MET A 574 -10.09 13.18 19.40
C MET A 574 -10.52 14.43 18.62
N GLU A 575 -11.81 14.69 18.51
CA GLU A 575 -12.35 15.90 17.88
C GLU A 575 -11.92 17.17 18.61
N ALA A 576 -11.96 17.17 19.95
CA ALA A 576 -11.48 18.29 20.78
C ALA A 576 -9.99 18.58 20.57
N ASN A 577 -9.20 17.55 20.20
CA ASN A 577 -7.78 17.66 19.85
C ASN A 577 -7.55 17.95 18.35
N GLY A 578 -8.59 18.35 17.60
CA GLY A 578 -8.50 18.78 16.20
C GLY A 578 -8.45 17.64 15.17
N ILE A 579 -8.76 16.40 15.56
CA ILE A 579 -8.85 15.29 14.63
C ILE A 579 -10.21 15.32 13.92
N GLU A 580 -10.19 15.37 12.60
CA GLU A 580 -11.42 15.37 11.80
C GLU A 580 -12.11 13.99 11.87
N GLN A 581 -13.42 13.96 12.11
CA GLN A 581 -14.20 12.72 12.24
C GLN A 581 -14.08 11.80 11.00
N LYS A 582 -13.93 12.37 9.80
CA LYS A 582 -13.75 11.61 8.55
C LYS A 582 -12.47 10.75 8.51
N ASN A 583 -11.49 11.04 9.37
CA ASN A 583 -10.24 10.28 9.49
C ASN A 583 -10.33 9.13 10.50
N ILE A 584 -11.48 8.94 11.13
CA ILE A 584 -11.76 7.88 12.10
C ILE A 584 -12.65 6.83 11.45
N CYS A 585 -12.29 5.55 11.60
CA CYS A 585 -13.09 4.43 11.12
C CYS A 585 -13.39 3.43 12.23
N ILE A 586 -14.66 3.06 12.35
CA ILE A 586 -15.12 1.95 13.19
C ILE A 586 -15.36 0.75 12.29
N VAL A 587 -14.74 -0.39 12.62
CA VAL A 587 -14.88 -1.62 11.86
C VAL A 587 -15.41 -2.76 12.73
N ALA A 588 -16.41 -3.47 12.23
CA ALA A 588 -16.95 -4.66 12.89
C ALA A 588 -17.03 -5.85 11.93
N ARG A 589 -17.22 -7.06 12.48
CA ARG A 589 -17.26 -8.28 11.66
C ARG A 589 -18.50 -8.37 10.77
N THR A 590 -19.66 -7.89 11.22
CA THR A 590 -20.94 -8.01 10.51
C THR A 590 -21.70 -6.69 10.45
N HIS A 591 -22.59 -6.54 9.44
CA HIS A 591 -23.48 -5.38 9.32
C HIS A 591 -24.39 -5.22 10.54
N LYS A 592 -24.95 -6.32 11.05
CA LYS A 592 -25.84 -6.29 12.23
C LYS A 592 -25.19 -5.67 13.47
N LEU A 593 -23.89 -5.87 13.64
CA LEU A 593 -23.14 -5.20 14.71
C LEU A 593 -23.01 -3.71 14.45
N LEU A 594 -22.72 -3.31 13.20
CA LEU A 594 -22.57 -1.89 12.83
C LEU A 594 -23.84 -1.09 13.09
N ASP A 595 -25.03 -1.65 12.89
CA ASP A 595 -26.30 -0.97 13.14
C ASP A 595 -26.41 -0.42 14.57
N ASN A 596 -25.90 -1.19 15.56
CA ASN A 596 -25.90 -0.77 16.96
C ASN A 596 -24.98 0.43 17.20
N TYR A 597 -23.79 0.42 16.60
CA TYR A 597 -22.84 1.55 16.71
C TYR A 597 -23.34 2.79 15.97
N ILE A 598 -23.94 2.63 14.78
CA ILE A 598 -24.57 3.74 14.04
C ILE A 598 -25.65 4.42 14.90
N ALA A 599 -26.55 3.63 15.46
CA ALA A 599 -27.63 4.14 16.33
C ALA A 599 -27.07 4.81 17.60
N GLY A 600 -26.01 4.24 18.17
CA GLY A 600 -25.34 4.79 19.36
C GLY A 600 -24.65 6.12 19.09
N LEU A 601 -23.88 6.23 18.02
CA LEU A 601 -23.23 7.47 17.60
C LEU A 601 -24.25 8.57 17.29
N GLN A 602 -25.34 8.23 16.60
CA GLN A 602 -26.42 9.16 16.29
C GLN A 602 -27.06 9.74 17.57
N ARG A 603 -27.31 8.89 18.57
CA ARG A 603 -27.83 9.34 19.90
C ARG A 603 -26.85 10.26 20.61
N ALA A 604 -25.54 10.08 20.41
CA ALA A 604 -24.50 10.92 20.98
C ALA A 604 -24.22 12.20 20.18
N GLY A 605 -24.94 12.43 19.07
CA GLY A 605 -24.78 13.58 18.19
C GLY A 605 -23.57 13.49 17.23
N ILE A 606 -22.97 12.31 17.09
CA ILE A 606 -21.82 12.08 16.18
C ILE A 606 -22.37 11.61 14.83
N LYS A 607 -21.98 12.30 13.76
CA LYS A 607 -22.33 11.90 12.39
C LYS A 607 -21.52 10.67 11.97
N SER A 608 -22.15 9.78 11.22
CA SER A 608 -21.48 8.60 10.68
C SER A 608 -21.82 8.39 9.21
N PHE A 609 -20.86 7.82 8.47
CA PHE A 609 -21.00 7.44 7.07
C PHE A 609 -20.69 5.93 6.93
N GLU A 610 -21.71 5.16 6.54
CA GLU A 610 -21.54 3.74 6.30
C GLU A 610 -20.99 3.47 4.89
N ILE A 611 -19.85 2.77 4.83
CA ILE A 611 -19.21 2.35 3.58
C ILE A 611 -19.86 1.07 3.09
N LYS A 612 -20.59 1.14 1.96
CA LYS A 612 -21.33 0.02 1.36
C LYS A 612 -20.68 -0.46 0.05
N ALA A 613 -21.01 -1.67 -0.38
CA ALA A 613 -20.48 -2.28 -1.62
C ALA A 613 -20.67 -1.42 -2.88
N ASN A 614 -21.83 -0.77 -2.96
CA ASN A 614 -22.28 -0.06 -4.17
C ASN A 614 -22.23 1.47 -4.03
N LYS A 615 -21.54 1.98 -2.99
CA LYS A 615 -21.43 3.41 -2.75
C LYS A 615 -19.97 3.78 -2.46
N THR A 616 -19.41 4.64 -3.29
CA THR A 616 -18.06 5.20 -3.09
C THR A 616 -18.02 6.01 -1.80
N ASP A 617 -16.89 5.98 -1.08
CA ASP A 617 -16.69 6.82 0.10
C ASP A 617 -16.74 8.30 -0.30
N ASP A 618 -17.70 9.02 0.26
CA ASP A 618 -17.79 10.47 0.09
C ASP A 618 -16.85 11.17 1.08
N ARG A 619 -15.64 11.44 0.64
CA ARG A 619 -14.62 12.12 1.45
C ARG A 619 -14.98 13.57 1.83
N SER A 620 -16.00 14.17 1.20
CA SER A 620 -16.50 15.49 1.57
C SER A 620 -17.42 15.45 2.79
N PHE A 621 -18.01 14.28 3.08
CA PHE A 621 -18.87 14.12 4.25
C PHE A 621 -18.03 14.14 5.54
N ASP A 622 -18.34 15.06 6.42
CA ASP A 622 -17.72 15.18 7.74
C ASP A 622 -18.46 14.30 8.76
N GLY A 623 -17.88 13.14 9.08
CA GLY A 623 -18.44 12.17 10.02
C GLY A 623 -17.58 10.89 10.08
N VAL A 624 -17.73 10.14 11.16
CA VAL A 624 -17.00 8.89 11.40
C VAL A 624 -17.35 7.84 10.35
N ARG A 625 -16.35 7.20 9.76
CA ARG A 625 -16.55 6.08 8.82
C ARG A 625 -16.90 4.81 9.57
N ILE A 626 -17.87 4.08 9.05
CA ILE A 626 -18.30 2.80 9.62
C ILE A 626 -18.35 1.76 8.51
N ALA A 627 -17.71 0.61 8.74
CA ALA A 627 -17.64 -0.44 7.74
C ALA A 627 -17.49 -1.82 8.35
N THR A 628 -17.82 -2.88 7.59
CA THR A 628 -17.38 -4.21 7.95
C THR A 628 -15.89 -4.38 7.66
N MET A 629 -15.21 -5.30 8.37
CA MET A 629 -13.79 -5.60 8.18
C MET A 629 -13.45 -5.95 6.71
N HIS A 630 -14.38 -6.54 5.95
CA HIS A 630 -14.18 -6.80 4.52
C HIS A 630 -14.20 -5.52 3.67
N ARG A 631 -15.03 -4.55 4.05
CA ARG A 631 -15.24 -3.32 3.25
C ARG A 631 -14.14 -2.29 3.38
N VAL A 632 -13.33 -2.37 4.43
CA VAL A 632 -12.19 -1.46 4.59
C VAL A 632 -10.95 -1.87 3.80
N LYS A 633 -10.98 -3.05 3.15
CA LYS A 633 -9.86 -3.46 2.29
C LYS A 633 -9.63 -2.45 1.15
N GLY A 634 -8.39 -2.03 0.98
CA GLY A 634 -8.00 -0.99 0.02
C GLY A 634 -8.16 0.46 0.53
N LEU A 635 -8.89 0.69 1.64
CA LEU A 635 -9.07 2.02 2.23
C LEU A 635 -8.00 2.32 3.30
N GLU A 636 -7.93 3.59 3.72
CA GLU A 636 -6.97 4.07 4.73
C GLU A 636 -7.62 5.13 5.62
N PHE A 637 -7.30 5.07 6.92
CA PHE A 637 -7.79 6.01 7.93
C PHE A 637 -6.67 6.36 8.90
N ASP A 638 -6.71 7.54 9.51
CA ASP A 638 -5.72 7.87 10.53
C ASP A 638 -5.91 7.01 11.78
N HIS A 639 -7.17 6.77 12.17
CA HIS A 639 -7.52 6.05 13.40
C HIS A 639 -8.56 4.96 13.11
N VAL A 640 -8.29 3.73 13.57
CA VAL A 640 -9.21 2.58 13.39
C VAL A 640 -9.58 1.98 14.73
N PHE A 641 -10.88 1.80 14.95
CA PHE A 641 -11.44 1.06 16.06
C PHE A 641 -12.01 -0.27 15.54
N ALA A 642 -11.39 -1.39 15.87
CA ALA A 642 -11.92 -2.72 15.61
C ALA A 642 -12.80 -3.11 16.80
N VAL A 643 -14.12 -3.05 16.61
CA VAL A 643 -15.11 -3.18 17.70
C VAL A 643 -15.75 -4.56 17.74
N ALA A 644 -16.28 -4.93 18.89
CA ALA A 644 -16.92 -6.23 19.14
C ALA A 644 -16.03 -7.42 18.71
N VAL A 645 -14.72 -7.34 18.97
CA VAL A 645 -13.78 -8.43 18.72
C VAL A 645 -13.92 -9.48 19.80
N ASN A 646 -15.11 -10.05 19.88
CA ASN A 646 -15.55 -10.96 20.95
C ASN A 646 -15.31 -12.42 20.57
N LYS A 647 -15.09 -13.27 21.57
CA LYS A 647 -14.87 -14.72 21.43
C LYS A 647 -15.96 -15.45 20.63
N LYS A 648 -17.22 -14.97 20.62
CA LYS A 648 -18.33 -15.57 19.86
C LYS A 648 -18.66 -14.86 18.55
N VAL A 649 -17.90 -13.82 18.21
CA VAL A 649 -18.12 -12.98 17.03
C VAL A 649 -16.98 -13.15 16.03
N LEU A 650 -15.76 -13.30 16.53
CA LEU A 650 -14.57 -13.48 15.73
C LEU A 650 -13.75 -14.66 16.34
N PRO A 651 -13.52 -15.77 15.61
CA PRO A 651 -13.95 -16.05 14.23
C PRO A 651 -15.48 -16.17 14.08
N PHE A 652 -16.02 -15.78 12.90
CA PHE A 652 -17.45 -15.82 12.60
C PHE A 652 -17.83 -17.18 12.02
N GLY A 653 -18.12 -18.14 12.86
CA GLY A 653 -18.45 -19.51 12.50
C GLY A 653 -18.07 -20.47 13.61
N THR A 654 -18.54 -21.69 13.52
CA THR A 654 -18.33 -22.74 14.53
C THR A 654 -17.66 -23.96 13.91
N ARG A 655 -17.14 -24.88 14.74
CA ARG A 655 -16.61 -26.19 14.28
C ARG A 655 -17.64 -26.99 13.49
N ALA A 656 -18.91 -26.84 13.80
CA ALA A 656 -20.02 -27.57 13.15
C ALA A 656 -20.21 -27.15 11.68
N ASP A 657 -19.68 -26.01 11.27
CA ASP A 657 -19.78 -25.52 9.87
C ASP A 657 -18.76 -26.19 8.93
N PHE A 658 -17.86 -27.05 9.46
CA PHE A 658 -16.75 -27.65 8.72
C PHE A 658 -16.66 -29.16 8.95
N GLU A 659 -16.41 -29.93 7.88
CA GLU A 659 -16.28 -31.40 7.94
C GLU A 659 -14.93 -31.84 8.52
N ASP A 660 -13.89 -31.07 8.35
CA ASP A 660 -12.52 -31.45 8.73
C ASP A 660 -11.74 -30.27 9.35
N ASP A 661 -10.66 -30.62 10.04
CA ASP A 661 -9.82 -29.64 10.74
C ASP A 661 -9.00 -28.78 9.77
N ILE A 662 -8.71 -29.27 8.56
CA ILE A 662 -7.98 -28.51 7.54
C ILE A 662 -8.85 -27.32 7.08
N SER A 663 -10.10 -27.61 6.72
CA SER A 663 -11.07 -26.58 6.31
C SER A 663 -11.37 -25.57 7.44
N LEU A 664 -11.42 -26.03 8.69
CA LEU A 664 -11.57 -25.16 9.86
C LEU A 664 -10.36 -24.25 10.05
N GLU A 665 -9.13 -24.79 9.91
CA GLU A 665 -7.91 -24.00 10.09
C GLU A 665 -7.70 -22.99 8.96
N GLU A 666 -8.04 -23.35 7.72
CA GLU A 666 -8.07 -22.38 6.61
C GLU A 666 -9.05 -21.23 6.87
N PHE A 667 -10.23 -21.55 7.41
CA PHE A 667 -11.23 -20.54 7.79
C PHE A 667 -10.69 -19.63 8.90
N ARG A 668 -10.12 -20.20 9.97
CA ARG A 668 -9.51 -19.43 11.07
C ARG A 668 -8.37 -18.53 10.58
N THR A 669 -7.57 -19.02 9.67
CA THR A 669 -6.52 -18.24 9.01
C THR A 669 -7.11 -17.06 8.25
N GLY A 670 -8.20 -17.26 7.50
CA GLY A 670 -8.92 -16.18 6.83
C GLY A 670 -9.45 -15.11 7.80
N GLU A 671 -9.98 -15.51 8.95
CA GLU A 671 -10.46 -14.58 9.99
C GLU A 671 -9.30 -13.81 10.66
N LYS A 672 -8.12 -14.43 10.85
CA LYS A 672 -6.90 -13.74 11.28
C LYS A 672 -6.45 -12.70 10.24
N CYS A 673 -6.42 -13.09 8.96
CA CYS A 673 -6.09 -12.19 7.86
C CYS A 673 -7.08 -11.02 7.77
N LEU A 674 -8.36 -11.26 8.03
CA LEU A 674 -9.38 -10.22 8.02
C LEU A 674 -9.15 -9.17 9.12
N LEU A 675 -8.82 -9.61 10.34
CA LEU A 675 -8.47 -8.72 11.44
C LEU A 675 -7.15 -7.98 11.15
N TYR A 676 -6.15 -8.67 10.60
CA TYR A 676 -4.90 -8.07 10.14
C TYR A 676 -5.17 -6.95 9.10
N VAL A 677 -6.01 -7.22 8.11
CA VAL A 677 -6.39 -6.22 7.11
C VAL A 677 -7.06 -5.03 7.78
N ALA A 678 -8.00 -5.24 8.69
CA ALA A 678 -8.73 -4.16 9.37
C ALA A 678 -7.77 -3.24 10.16
N LEU A 679 -6.86 -3.82 10.94
CA LEU A 679 -5.92 -3.05 11.76
C LEU A 679 -4.86 -2.31 10.92
N THR A 680 -4.40 -2.92 9.83
CA THR A 680 -3.42 -2.28 8.92
C THR A 680 -4.02 -1.18 8.04
N ARG A 681 -5.31 -0.88 8.19
CA ARG A 681 -5.92 0.34 7.62
C ARG A 681 -5.61 1.59 8.42
N ALA A 682 -5.17 1.43 9.67
CA ALA A 682 -4.79 2.54 10.54
C ALA A 682 -3.41 3.09 10.16
N ARG A 683 -3.31 4.40 10.08
CA ARG A 683 -2.06 5.12 9.79
C ARG A 683 -1.36 5.57 11.08
N LYS A 684 -2.13 6.03 12.08
CA LYS A 684 -1.61 6.64 13.32
C LYS A 684 -1.94 5.83 14.57
N SER A 685 -3.18 5.37 14.73
CA SER A 685 -3.55 4.55 15.89
C SER A 685 -4.59 3.48 15.54
N ALA A 686 -4.49 2.36 16.22
CA ALA A 686 -5.46 1.28 16.18
C ALA A 686 -5.90 0.92 17.60
N CYS A 687 -7.20 0.65 17.78
CA CYS A 687 -7.75 0.20 19.04
C CYS A 687 -8.64 -1.01 18.78
N VAL A 688 -8.47 -2.04 19.58
CA VAL A 688 -9.32 -3.25 19.57
C VAL A 688 -10.20 -3.20 20.80
N THR A 689 -11.50 -3.32 20.60
CA THR A 689 -12.46 -3.35 21.72
C THR A 689 -13.28 -4.63 21.71
N CYS A 690 -13.65 -5.10 22.89
CA CYS A 690 -14.50 -6.28 23.04
C CYS A 690 -15.37 -6.16 24.30
N TYR A 691 -16.43 -6.96 24.34
CA TYR A 691 -17.28 -7.17 25.52
C TYR A 691 -17.60 -8.65 25.69
N GLY A 692 -17.72 -9.11 26.94
CA GLY A 692 -18.01 -10.50 27.22
C GLY A 692 -16.94 -11.51 26.83
N GLY A 693 -15.68 -11.07 26.77
CA GLY A 693 -14.48 -11.86 26.53
C GLY A 693 -13.86 -11.64 25.14
N LEU A 694 -12.55 -11.44 25.16
CA LEU A 694 -11.72 -11.19 23.97
C LEU A 694 -11.68 -12.41 23.04
N SER A 695 -11.65 -12.15 21.74
CA SER A 695 -11.48 -13.19 20.70
C SER A 695 -10.20 -14.00 20.91
N GLU A 696 -10.31 -15.31 20.68
CA GLU A 696 -9.16 -16.24 20.70
C GLU A 696 -8.13 -15.99 19.57
N LEU A 697 -8.45 -15.13 18.62
CA LEU A 697 -7.52 -14.74 17.55
C LEU A 697 -6.49 -13.71 18.02
N ILE A 698 -6.74 -13.06 19.17
CA ILE A 698 -5.81 -12.11 19.79
C ILE A 698 -5.18 -12.83 20.99
N VAL A 699 -3.95 -13.25 20.83
CA VAL A 699 -3.18 -13.94 21.88
C VAL A 699 -2.02 -13.04 22.31
#